data_3ace6b38a80dd4f83417f86a7326ea55
#
_entry.id   3ace6b38a80dd4f83417f86a7326ea55
#
_cell.length_a   1.000
_cell.length_b   1.000
_cell.length_c   1.000
_cell.angle_alpha   90.00
_cell.angle_beta   90.00
_cell.angle_gamma   90.00
#
_symmetry.space_group_name_H-M   'P 1'
#
loop_
_entity.id
_entity.type
_entity.pdbx_description
1 polymer ?
#
loop_
_entity_poly.entity_id
_entity_poly.type
_entity_poly.pdbx_seq_one_letter_code
_entity_poly.pdbx_strand_id
1 'polypeptide(L)'
;MKERRGRAICGVIAFVSTTEKQNPAQFLVEALKRLEYRGYDSWGVAFGDQPTAFKKAGRISDIRDHNYELINRSSPAYAGVAHTRWATHGGVTDANAHPHLDCTGKIAVVHNGIIENWEELRIELEERGHTFSSETDTEVVAHLVEEAINHKPVAISQFTEAVRQVFNQLEGLNAIVAYCPQLRLDVESSKLLGGAVRRPDETSDLASAGTFGPVIVGFRNGSPMIVGVGEGESFLASDIPAFLPYTDRVIFLNDGEGAVLSDGKVRVISAGTGKEIPLEVEKIEWSAEDAELGEYPHYLIKEINEQPQVLARLAGYPEKDLKEVISLIKKSFGTYFTACGTAAHSGLAATYLFADLAKRHVNFAVGSEFYFLESFLTPKSLLICASQSGETMDTMEAARAAKRHRAKVVALTNVRGSSITRLADKTLLLNCGPEKAVLATKSYTAKLALFLMLAAGIGGKLEKGRREVAKAARGVKEILDSNNLAKIRALAKQLKDVDHLYAIGRGVNYPTALEAALKIKEVSYIHAEGFAGGELKHGVIALIEEGTPCLIFVAKDKTESSILSNAKELKSRGGFIIGVSPEDNEVFDVWLKVPDAGSASPIVNVIPAQLLAYFLAVERGLDPDKPRNLAKSVTVK
;
A
#
# COMPACT_ATOMS: atom_id res chain seq x y z
N MET A 1 -24.54 -12.68 -13.80
CA MET A 1 -23.20 -12.11 -13.50
C MET A 1 -23.43 -10.95 -12.53
N LYS A 2 -23.23 -11.18 -11.21
CA LYS A 2 -23.31 -10.12 -10.19
C LYS A 2 -22.09 -9.20 -10.38
N GLU A 3 -22.31 -7.92 -10.53
CA GLU A 3 -21.26 -6.91 -10.60
C GLU A 3 -20.40 -6.99 -9.32
N ARG A 4 -19.16 -7.42 -9.47
CA ARG A 4 -18.17 -7.37 -8.38
C ARG A 4 -17.68 -5.93 -8.25
N ARG A 5 -18.20 -5.21 -7.26
CA ARG A 5 -17.78 -3.84 -6.91
C ARG A 5 -16.37 -3.87 -6.30
N GLY A 6 -15.56 -2.87 -6.65
CA GLY A 6 -14.17 -2.75 -6.25
C GLY A 6 -13.97 -2.60 -4.73
N ARG A 7 -12.89 -3.20 -4.20
CA ARG A 7 -12.53 -3.21 -2.77
C ARG A 7 -11.37 -2.27 -2.50
N ALA A 8 -11.54 -1.34 -1.58
CA ALA A 8 -10.45 -0.55 -1.01
C ALA A 8 -9.95 -1.19 0.29
N ILE A 9 -8.73 -0.83 0.72
CA ILE A 9 -8.13 -1.39 1.92
C ILE A 9 -8.44 -0.48 3.09
N CYS A 10 -9.29 -0.92 4.01
CA CYS A 10 -9.55 -0.24 5.28
C CYS A 10 -8.33 -0.30 6.22
N GLY A 11 -8.29 0.59 7.23
CA GLY A 11 -7.26 0.59 8.27
C GLY A 11 -7.79 -0.04 9.57
N VAL A 12 -7.10 -1.05 10.09
CA VAL A 12 -7.36 -1.68 11.40
C VAL A 12 -6.20 -1.40 12.33
N ILE A 13 -6.49 -1.12 13.59
CA ILE A 13 -5.57 -1.17 14.72
C ILE A 13 -6.26 -1.72 15.96
N ALA A 14 -5.56 -2.58 16.69
CA ALA A 14 -5.93 -3.09 17.97
C ALA A 14 -4.70 -3.13 18.90
N PHE A 15 -4.90 -2.98 20.20
CA PHE A 15 -3.83 -3.09 21.18
C PHE A 15 -4.29 -3.84 22.44
N VAL A 16 -3.35 -4.53 23.08
CA VAL A 16 -3.46 -5.07 24.45
C VAL A 16 -2.19 -4.69 25.21
N SER A 17 -2.33 -4.23 26.44
CA SER A 17 -1.22 -3.77 27.29
C SER A 17 -1.32 -4.36 28.70
N THR A 18 -0.18 -4.56 29.37
CA THR A 18 -0.10 -4.93 30.80
C THR A 18 -0.35 -3.74 31.73
N THR A 19 -0.31 -2.52 31.21
CA THR A 19 -0.61 -1.29 31.93
C THR A 19 -1.76 -0.55 31.28
N GLU A 20 -2.59 0.10 32.09
CA GLU A 20 -3.68 0.93 31.56
C GLU A 20 -3.15 2.10 30.73
N LYS A 21 -3.65 2.22 29.51
CA LYS A 21 -3.48 3.47 28.75
C LYS A 21 -4.45 4.51 29.31
N GLN A 22 -3.91 5.61 29.82
CA GLN A 22 -4.70 6.69 30.44
C GLN A 22 -5.66 7.36 29.45
N ASN A 23 -5.33 7.35 28.17
CA ASN A 23 -6.17 7.87 27.11
C ASN A 23 -6.19 6.92 25.90
N PRO A 24 -6.92 5.80 25.98
CA PRO A 24 -6.98 4.79 24.91
C PRO A 24 -7.64 5.34 23.63
N ALA A 25 -8.60 6.25 23.75
CA ALA A 25 -9.25 6.86 22.60
C ALA A 25 -8.26 7.72 21.78
N GLN A 26 -7.44 8.53 22.45
CA GLN A 26 -6.41 9.32 21.76
C GLN A 26 -5.39 8.43 21.06
N PHE A 27 -4.91 7.38 21.76
CA PHE A 27 -4.00 6.40 21.16
C PHE A 27 -4.57 5.80 19.86
N LEU A 28 -5.82 5.31 19.92
CA LEU A 28 -6.48 4.68 18.77
C LEU A 28 -6.71 5.68 17.63
N VAL A 29 -7.16 6.91 17.93
CA VAL A 29 -7.34 7.98 16.95
C VAL A 29 -6.03 8.34 16.26
N GLU A 30 -4.95 8.54 17.01
CA GLU A 30 -3.64 8.85 16.42
C GLU A 30 -3.10 7.70 15.55
N ALA A 31 -3.30 6.46 15.99
CA ALA A 31 -2.95 5.29 15.19
C ALA A 31 -3.78 5.21 13.88
N LEU A 32 -5.09 5.51 13.95
CA LEU A 32 -5.93 5.57 12.76
C LEU A 32 -5.58 6.72 11.82
N LYS A 33 -5.19 7.90 12.31
CA LYS A 33 -4.69 9.00 11.47
C LYS A 33 -3.51 8.55 10.62
N ARG A 34 -2.63 7.69 11.17
CA ARG A 34 -1.51 7.10 10.42
C ARG A 34 -1.95 6.08 9.37
N LEU A 35 -3.19 5.55 9.46
CA LEU A 35 -3.80 4.61 8.51
C LEU A 35 -4.83 5.24 7.58
N GLU A 36 -5.14 6.54 7.69
CA GLU A 36 -6.21 7.20 6.95
C GLU A 36 -6.07 7.08 5.43
N TYR A 37 -4.84 6.97 4.92
CA TYR A 37 -4.56 6.72 3.49
C TYR A 37 -5.15 5.39 2.97
N ARG A 38 -5.59 4.50 3.87
CA ARG A 38 -6.21 3.21 3.55
C ARG A 38 -7.74 3.31 3.44
N GLY A 39 -8.39 4.24 4.14
CA GLY A 39 -9.82 4.46 4.10
C GLY A 39 -10.20 5.73 4.85
N TYR A 40 -11.10 6.52 4.33
CA TYR A 40 -11.45 7.84 4.87
C TYR A 40 -12.94 8.18 4.78
N ASP A 41 -13.82 7.19 4.50
CA ASP A 41 -15.27 7.43 4.42
C ASP A 41 -15.94 7.47 5.80
N SER A 42 -15.45 6.63 6.72
CA SER A 42 -15.89 6.64 8.12
C SER A 42 -14.81 6.00 9.01
N TRP A 43 -14.93 6.22 10.31
CA TRP A 43 -14.01 5.67 11.31
C TRP A 43 -14.73 5.37 12.61
N GLY A 44 -14.10 4.59 13.50
CA GLY A 44 -14.58 4.37 14.86
C GLY A 44 -13.61 3.61 15.72
N VAL A 45 -13.88 3.66 17.03
CA VAL A 45 -13.07 3.08 18.10
C VAL A 45 -13.96 2.36 19.12
N ALA A 46 -13.45 1.30 19.74
CA ALA A 46 -14.05 0.65 20.90
C ALA A 46 -12.93 0.20 21.87
N PHE A 47 -13.13 0.45 23.16
CA PHE A 47 -12.14 0.12 24.22
C PHE A 47 -12.84 -0.02 25.58
N GLY A 48 -12.09 -0.51 26.59
CA GLY A 48 -12.54 -0.61 27.99
C GLY A 48 -13.40 -1.83 28.27
N ASP A 49 -13.81 -1.96 29.54
CA ASP A 49 -14.49 -3.15 30.08
C ASP A 49 -15.91 -3.37 29.53
N GLN A 50 -16.55 -2.31 29.05
CA GLN A 50 -17.76 -2.36 28.26
C GLN A 50 -17.48 -1.63 26.95
N PRO A 51 -17.22 -2.34 25.85
CA PRO A 51 -16.81 -1.70 24.61
C PRO A 51 -17.92 -0.83 24.05
N THR A 52 -17.84 0.46 24.38
CA THR A 52 -18.71 1.45 23.75
C THR A 52 -18.09 1.84 22.42
N ALA A 53 -18.75 1.50 21.34
CA ALA A 53 -18.29 1.88 20.01
C ALA A 53 -18.65 3.34 19.73
N PHE A 54 -17.63 4.17 19.54
CA PHE A 54 -17.81 5.49 18.97
C PHE A 54 -17.49 5.44 17.48
N LYS A 55 -18.46 5.87 16.66
CA LYS A 55 -18.42 5.74 15.20
C LYS A 55 -18.79 7.06 14.55
N LYS A 56 -18.10 7.41 13.43
CA LYS A 56 -18.35 8.66 12.71
C LYS A 56 -18.14 8.51 11.21
N ALA A 57 -19.09 9.00 10.42
CA ALA A 57 -18.91 9.21 8.99
C ALA A 57 -18.01 10.42 8.73
N GLY A 58 -17.15 10.31 7.69
CA GLY A 58 -16.17 11.33 7.32
C GLY A 58 -14.75 10.98 7.74
N ARG A 59 -13.83 11.90 7.46
CA ARG A 59 -12.38 11.70 7.66
C ARG A 59 -12.01 11.83 9.13
N ILE A 60 -11.08 10.98 9.58
CA ILE A 60 -10.56 11.08 10.95
C ILE A 60 -9.68 12.33 11.13
N SER A 61 -9.04 12.82 10.07
CA SER A 61 -8.28 14.08 10.08
C SER A 61 -9.16 15.33 10.28
N ASP A 62 -10.48 15.24 10.01
CA ASP A 62 -11.41 16.34 10.19
C ASP A 62 -11.85 16.54 11.67
N ILE A 63 -11.39 15.68 12.58
CA ILE A 63 -11.58 15.87 14.02
C ILE A 63 -10.86 17.16 14.43
N ARG A 64 -11.64 18.23 14.66
CA ARG A 64 -11.16 19.46 15.26
C ARG A 64 -11.24 19.36 16.78
N ASP A 65 -10.47 20.21 17.48
CA ASP A 65 -10.32 20.19 18.94
C ASP A 65 -11.62 20.18 19.76
N HIS A 66 -12.73 20.57 19.19
CA HIS A 66 -14.03 20.54 19.87
C HIS A 66 -14.74 19.17 19.91
N ASN A 67 -14.33 18.21 19.11
CA ASN A 67 -14.83 16.82 19.17
C ASN A 67 -13.98 15.93 20.12
N TYR A 68 -13.03 16.53 20.83
CA TYR A 68 -12.19 15.85 21.84
C TYR A 68 -12.96 15.49 23.12
N GLU A 69 -14.27 15.80 23.26
CA GLU A 69 -15.02 15.38 24.44
C GLU A 69 -14.96 13.87 24.67
N LEU A 70 -14.99 13.07 23.62
CA LEU A 70 -14.82 11.63 23.70
C LEU A 70 -13.40 11.25 24.16
N ILE A 71 -12.41 11.92 23.62
CA ILE A 71 -10.99 11.67 23.92
C ILE A 71 -10.71 12.07 25.36
N ASN A 72 -11.26 13.20 25.83
CA ASN A 72 -11.05 13.72 27.18
C ASN A 72 -11.88 12.99 28.26
N ARG A 73 -12.93 12.26 27.89
CA ARG A 73 -13.78 11.48 28.80
C ARG A 73 -13.48 9.99 28.78
N SER A 74 -12.45 9.55 28.00
CA SER A 74 -12.12 8.12 27.96
C SER A 74 -11.57 7.64 29.29
N SER A 75 -12.20 6.60 29.87
CA SER A 75 -11.63 5.89 31.01
C SER A 75 -10.37 5.14 30.58
N PRO A 76 -9.38 5.02 31.47
CA PRO A 76 -8.21 4.17 31.20
C PRO A 76 -8.61 2.76 30.78
N ALA A 77 -7.84 2.16 29.88
CA ALA A 77 -8.13 0.80 29.40
C ALA A 77 -6.86 0.02 29.03
N TYR A 78 -6.92 -1.28 29.20
CA TYR A 78 -5.86 -2.22 28.86
C TYR A 78 -5.89 -2.65 27.39
N ALA A 79 -7.00 -2.46 26.69
CA ALA A 79 -7.17 -2.90 25.31
C ALA A 79 -8.20 -2.08 24.56
N GLY A 80 -8.13 -2.13 23.23
CA GLY A 80 -9.10 -1.54 22.34
C GLY A 80 -8.85 -1.85 20.88
N VAL A 81 -9.86 -1.58 20.06
CA VAL A 81 -9.85 -1.76 18.60
C VAL A 81 -10.33 -0.50 17.91
N ALA A 82 -9.84 -0.26 16.71
CA ALA A 82 -10.27 0.88 15.90
C ALA A 82 -10.14 0.59 14.40
N HIS A 83 -10.90 1.36 13.60
CA HIS A 83 -11.01 1.13 12.17
C HIS A 83 -11.22 2.43 11.39
N THR A 84 -10.59 2.53 10.22
CA THR A 84 -10.96 3.48 9.16
C THR A 84 -11.53 2.71 7.98
N ARG A 85 -12.71 3.12 7.51
CA ARG A 85 -13.48 2.41 6.51
C ARG A 85 -13.43 3.10 5.16
N TRP A 86 -13.29 2.29 4.13
CA TRP A 86 -13.71 2.60 2.78
C TRP A 86 -14.98 1.79 2.49
N ALA A 87 -16.08 2.48 2.21
CA ALA A 87 -17.39 1.86 2.10
C ALA A 87 -17.51 0.94 0.87
N THR A 88 -17.85 -0.33 1.11
CA THR A 88 -18.12 -1.34 0.08
C THR A 88 -19.55 -1.85 0.13
N HIS A 89 -20.07 -2.12 1.35
CA HIS A 89 -21.44 -2.56 1.62
C HIS A 89 -22.07 -1.61 2.62
N GLY A 90 -23.30 -1.17 2.36
CA GLY A 90 -23.98 -0.12 3.11
C GLY A 90 -23.46 1.29 2.84
N GLY A 91 -24.27 2.30 3.08
CA GLY A 91 -23.93 3.71 2.88
C GLY A 91 -22.83 4.23 3.80
N VAL A 92 -22.35 5.47 3.55
CA VAL A 92 -21.43 6.19 4.44
C VAL A 92 -22.26 6.84 5.55
N THR A 93 -22.45 6.11 6.65
CA THR A 93 -23.21 6.53 7.83
C THR A 93 -22.47 6.18 9.11
N ASP A 94 -22.81 6.82 10.23
CA ASP A 94 -22.23 6.50 11.54
C ASP A 94 -22.57 5.04 11.94
N ALA A 95 -23.78 4.54 11.63
CA ALA A 95 -24.18 3.16 11.91
C ALA A 95 -23.33 2.13 11.17
N ASN A 96 -23.01 2.40 9.91
CA ASN A 96 -22.22 1.51 9.05
C ASN A 96 -20.70 1.61 9.26
N ALA A 97 -20.21 2.53 10.09
CA ALA A 97 -18.82 2.58 10.50
C ALA A 97 -18.50 1.40 11.44
N HIS A 98 -17.24 0.89 11.41
CA HIS A 98 -16.76 -0.10 12.38
C HIS A 98 -16.20 0.60 13.63
N PRO A 99 -16.14 -0.08 14.79
CA PRO A 99 -16.50 -1.48 15.09
C PRO A 99 -17.99 -1.77 15.10
N HIS A 100 -18.37 -3.04 14.84
CA HIS A 100 -19.70 -3.57 15.11
C HIS A 100 -19.70 -4.37 16.41
N LEU A 101 -20.81 -4.31 17.15
CA LEU A 101 -20.99 -5.01 18.40
C LEU A 101 -21.95 -6.21 18.23
N ASP A 102 -21.79 -7.22 19.08
CA ASP A 102 -22.78 -8.27 19.26
C ASP A 102 -24.06 -7.73 19.94
N CYS A 103 -25.13 -8.54 20.03
CA CYS A 103 -26.38 -8.15 20.68
C CYS A 103 -26.23 -7.77 22.16
N THR A 104 -25.20 -8.32 22.83
CA THR A 104 -24.93 -8.05 24.26
C THR A 104 -24.02 -6.85 24.49
N GLY A 105 -23.40 -6.30 23.44
CA GLY A 105 -22.44 -5.19 23.50
C GLY A 105 -21.10 -5.59 24.17
N LYS A 106 -20.77 -6.87 24.25
CA LYS A 106 -19.54 -7.38 24.90
C LYS A 106 -18.42 -7.71 23.93
N ILE A 107 -18.73 -7.94 22.66
CA ILE A 107 -17.77 -8.26 21.62
C ILE A 107 -17.77 -7.14 20.60
N ALA A 108 -16.59 -6.58 20.30
CA ALA A 108 -16.41 -5.61 19.25
C ALA A 108 -15.61 -6.22 18.09
N VAL A 109 -16.10 -6.06 16.86
CA VAL A 109 -15.47 -6.61 15.66
C VAL A 109 -15.13 -5.51 14.67
N VAL A 110 -13.92 -5.56 14.13
CA VAL A 110 -13.50 -4.78 12.96
C VAL A 110 -13.03 -5.72 11.86
N HIS A 111 -13.19 -5.30 10.61
CA HIS A 111 -12.96 -6.16 9.47
C HIS A 111 -12.43 -5.38 8.26
N ASN A 112 -11.45 -5.95 7.59
CA ASN A 112 -10.97 -5.54 6.27
C ASN A 112 -11.29 -6.65 5.27
N GLY A 113 -12.02 -6.34 4.24
CA GLY A 113 -12.40 -7.30 3.20
C GLY A 113 -13.86 -7.22 2.78
N ILE A 114 -14.35 -8.29 2.20
CA ILE A 114 -15.78 -8.52 1.94
C ILE A 114 -16.10 -9.97 2.25
N ILE A 115 -17.14 -10.20 3.03
CA ILE A 115 -17.68 -11.53 3.31
C ILE A 115 -18.68 -11.85 2.19
N GLU A 116 -18.27 -12.74 1.28
CA GLU A 116 -19.08 -13.02 0.06
C GLU A 116 -20.40 -13.75 0.37
N ASN A 117 -20.45 -14.53 1.45
CA ASN A 117 -21.64 -15.26 1.91
C ASN A 117 -22.44 -14.55 3.04
N TRP A 118 -22.23 -13.25 3.24
CA TRP A 118 -22.84 -12.51 4.37
C TRP A 118 -24.36 -12.47 4.35
N GLU A 119 -25.01 -12.43 3.17
CA GLU A 119 -26.46 -12.39 3.05
C GLU A 119 -27.11 -13.66 3.63
N GLU A 120 -26.53 -14.84 3.31
CA GLU A 120 -26.99 -16.12 3.82
C GLU A 120 -26.80 -16.21 5.33
N LEU A 121 -25.61 -15.85 5.83
CA LEU A 121 -25.30 -15.81 7.25
C LEU A 121 -26.21 -14.86 8.03
N ARG A 122 -26.54 -13.70 7.46
CA ARG A 122 -27.44 -12.71 8.08
C ARG A 122 -28.84 -13.27 8.23
N ILE A 123 -29.41 -13.89 7.19
CA ILE A 123 -30.75 -14.49 7.24
C ILE A 123 -30.81 -15.54 8.34
N GLU A 124 -29.84 -16.45 8.42
CA GLU A 124 -29.78 -17.47 9.47
C GLU A 124 -29.72 -16.87 10.88
N LEU A 125 -28.96 -15.80 11.08
CA LEU A 125 -28.83 -15.13 12.37
C LEU A 125 -30.13 -14.40 12.75
N GLU A 126 -30.80 -13.74 11.79
CA GLU A 126 -32.10 -13.07 12.02
C GLU A 126 -33.19 -14.10 12.41
N GLU A 127 -33.20 -15.29 11.78
CA GLU A 127 -34.10 -16.39 12.16
C GLU A 127 -33.84 -16.92 13.57
N ARG A 128 -32.59 -16.79 14.08
CA ARG A 128 -32.20 -17.16 15.45
C ARG A 128 -32.42 -16.04 16.47
N GLY A 129 -32.92 -14.86 16.02
CA GLY A 129 -33.31 -13.74 16.86
C GLY A 129 -32.27 -12.65 17.05
N HIS A 130 -31.16 -12.67 16.28
CA HIS A 130 -30.22 -11.57 16.28
C HIS A 130 -30.78 -10.33 15.60
N THR A 131 -30.41 -9.15 16.10
CA THR A 131 -30.84 -7.86 15.55
C THR A 131 -29.63 -7.10 15.01
N PHE A 132 -29.74 -6.66 13.75
CA PHE A 132 -28.69 -5.93 13.08
C PHE A 132 -28.91 -4.42 13.14
N SER A 133 -27.86 -3.69 13.45
CA SER A 133 -27.84 -2.21 13.56
C SER A 133 -27.27 -1.54 12.31
N SER A 134 -26.66 -2.29 11.41
CA SER A 134 -26.02 -1.79 10.20
C SER A 134 -26.40 -2.57 8.93
N GLU A 135 -26.02 -2.00 7.80
CA GLU A 135 -26.17 -2.62 6.47
C GLU A 135 -24.87 -3.29 5.99
N THR A 136 -23.87 -3.43 6.87
CA THR A 136 -22.58 -3.97 6.48
C THR A 136 -22.55 -5.50 6.52
N ASP A 137 -21.67 -6.07 5.70
CA ASP A 137 -21.36 -7.49 5.72
C ASP A 137 -20.62 -7.92 7.01
N THR A 138 -19.98 -6.98 7.69
CA THR A 138 -19.11 -7.25 8.85
C THR A 138 -19.88 -7.61 10.12
N GLU A 139 -21.07 -7.06 10.32
CA GLU A 139 -21.83 -7.25 11.56
C GLU A 139 -22.20 -8.71 11.81
N VAL A 140 -22.33 -9.53 10.75
CA VAL A 140 -22.55 -10.99 10.90
C VAL A 140 -21.48 -11.67 11.73
N VAL A 141 -20.22 -11.17 11.68
CA VAL A 141 -19.10 -11.77 12.44
C VAL A 141 -19.30 -11.60 13.93
N ALA A 142 -19.79 -10.43 14.39
CA ALA A 142 -20.03 -10.18 15.82
C ALA A 142 -21.08 -11.15 16.36
N HIS A 143 -22.19 -11.34 15.64
CA HIS A 143 -23.28 -12.24 16.04
C HIS A 143 -22.88 -13.73 15.93
N LEU A 144 -22.11 -14.13 14.92
CA LEU A 144 -21.59 -15.50 14.84
C LEU A 144 -20.66 -15.85 16.01
N VAL A 145 -19.81 -14.92 16.42
CA VAL A 145 -18.93 -15.14 17.59
C VAL A 145 -19.75 -15.19 18.86
N GLU A 146 -20.78 -14.33 19.01
CA GLU A 146 -21.72 -14.36 20.13
C GLU A 146 -22.40 -15.72 20.28
N GLU A 147 -22.94 -16.29 19.19
CA GLU A 147 -23.52 -17.64 19.19
C GLU A 147 -22.50 -18.72 19.57
N ALA A 148 -21.31 -18.67 18.97
CA ALA A 148 -20.29 -19.70 19.19
C ALA A 148 -19.84 -19.80 20.66
N ILE A 149 -19.94 -18.71 21.44
CA ILE A 149 -19.66 -18.70 22.89
C ILE A 149 -20.89 -18.92 23.77
N ASN A 150 -22.10 -19.08 23.19
CA ASN A 150 -23.35 -19.32 23.92
C ASN A 150 -23.65 -18.31 25.03
N HIS A 151 -23.34 -17.04 24.86
CA HIS A 151 -23.55 -15.93 25.80
C HIS A 151 -22.97 -16.14 27.21
N LYS A 152 -22.04 -17.11 27.40
CA LYS A 152 -21.44 -17.42 28.69
C LYS A 152 -20.06 -16.77 28.84
N PRO A 153 -19.62 -16.46 30.07
CA PRO A 153 -18.23 -16.13 30.32
C PRO A 153 -17.34 -17.32 29.94
N VAL A 154 -16.52 -17.15 28.89
CA VAL A 154 -15.69 -18.21 28.34
C VAL A 154 -14.21 -17.97 28.68
N ALA A 155 -13.42 -19.03 28.60
CA ALA A 155 -11.98 -18.94 28.68
C ALA A 155 -11.40 -18.35 27.36
N ILE A 156 -10.17 -17.82 27.42
CA ILE A 156 -9.46 -17.28 26.24
C ILE A 156 -9.38 -18.33 25.13
N SER A 157 -9.11 -19.59 25.48
CA SER A 157 -9.06 -20.69 24.51
C SER A 157 -10.38 -20.91 23.78
N GLN A 158 -11.51 -20.82 24.50
CA GLN A 158 -12.84 -20.99 23.92
C GLN A 158 -13.22 -19.81 23.02
N PHE A 159 -12.92 -18.57 23.44
CA PHE A 159 -13.12 -17.39 22.58
C PHE A 159 -12.26 -17.44 21.32
N THR A 160 -10.98 -17.82 21.47
CA THR A 160 -10.07 -18.01 20.34
C THR A 160 -10.60 -19.02 19.34
N GLU A 161 -11.11 -20.17 19.85
CA GLU A 161 -11.67 -21.22 19.01
C GLU A 161 -12.96 -20.77 18.32
N ALA A 162 -13.84 -20.02 19.02
CA ALA A 162 -15.06 -19.45 18.45
C ALA A 162 -14.72 -18.50 17.27
N VAL A 163 -13.81 -17.56 17.46
CA VAL A 163 -13.38 -16.64 16.39
C VAL A 163 -12.73 -17.41 15.23
N ARG A 164 -11.95 -18.46 15.50
CA ARG A 164 -11.35 -19.33 14.49
C ARG A 164 -12.40 -20.07 13.66
N GLN A 165 -13.41 -20.63 14.31
CA GLN A 165 -14.50 -21.35 13.64
C GLN A 165 -15.31 -20.40 12.75
N VAL A 166 -15.66 -19.24 13.28
CA VAL A 166 -16.34 -18.18 12.50
C VAL A 166 -15.50 -17.78 11.29
N PHE A 167 -14.21 -17.49 11.48
CA PHE A 167 -13.33 -17.14 10.36
C PHE A 167 -13.32 -18.18 9.23
N ASN A 168 -13.33 -19.46 9.58
CA ASN A 168 -13.34 -20.57 8.59
C ASN A 168 -14.68 -20.74 7.87
N GLN A 169 -15.78 -20.12 8.34
CA GLN A 169 -17.09 -20.10 7.68
C GLN A 169 -17.21 -18.94 6.67
N LEU A 170 -16.34 -17.91 6.80
CA LEU A 170 -16.42 -16.74 5.95
C LEU A 170 -15.83 -17.03 4.56
N GLU A 171 -16.58 -16.70 3.52
CA GLU A 171 -16.08 -16.73 2.15
C GLU A 171 -15.50 -15.36 1.75
N GLY A 172 -14.47 -15.39 0.90
CA GLY A 172 -13.81 -14.19 0.40
C GLY A 172 -12.45 -13.90 1.05
N LEU A 173 -11.94 -12.69 0.80
CA LEU A 173 -10.63 -12.25 1.31
C LEU A 173 -10.84 -11.36 2.54
N ASN A 174 -10.56 -11.88 3.72
CA ASN A 174 -10.96 -11.30 4.98
C ASN A 174 -9.78 -11.14 5.96
N ALA A 175 -9.78 -10.05 6.73
CA ALA A 175 -9.00 -9.91 7.95
C ALA A 175 -9.95 -9.42 9.04
N ILE A 176 -10.33 -10.31 9.95
CA ILE A 176 -11.23 -10.01 11.08
C ILE A 176 -10.43 -9.82 12.36
N VAL A 177 -10.87 -8.90 13.21
CA VAL A 177 -10.34 -8.72 14.57
C VAL A 177 -11.52 -8.62 15.52
N ALA A 178 -11.59 -9.53 16.47
CA ALA A 178 -12.57 -9.58 17.53
C ALA A 178 -11.92 -9.21 18.88
N TYR A 179 -12.55 -8.29 19.59
CA TYR A 179 -12.17 -7.81 20.91
C TYR A 179 -13.22 -8.21 21.93
N CYS A 180 -12.79 -8.84 23.03
CA CYS A 180 -13.59 -9.08 24.22
C CYS A 180 -12.83 -8.59 25.46
N PRO A 181 -13.41 -7.68 26.27
CA PRO A 181 -12.70 -7.04 27.38
C PRO A 181 -12.52 -7.92 28.61
N GLN A 182 -13.41 -8.90 28.82
CA GLN A 182 -13.46 -9.67 30.05
C GLN A 182 -13.61 -11.17 29.78
N LEU A 183 -12.49 -11.86 29.64
CA LEU A 183 -12.43 -13.31 29.51
C LEU A 183 -11.68 -13.94 30.69
N ARG A 184 -12.10 -15.14 31.08
CA ARG A 184 -11.43 -15.91 32.14
C ARG A 184 -10.10 -16.44 31.62
N LEU A 185 -9.02 -16.20 32.39
CA LEU A 185 -7.73 -16.81 32.11
C LEU A 185 -7.83 -18.32 32.50
N ASP A 186 -7.64 -19.21 31.54
CA ASP A 186 -7.59 -20.63 31.77
C ASP A 186 -6.19 -21.08 32.24
N VAL A 187 -6.13 -22.28 32.88
CA VAL A 187 -4.88 -22.84 33.42
C VAL A 187 -3.85 -23.13 32.32
N GLU A 188 -4.30 -23.47 31.12
CA GLU A 188 -3.41 -23.65 29.94
C GLU A 188 -2.83 -22.30 29.48
N SER A 189 -3.65 -21.26 29.39
CA SER A 189 -3.19 -19.90 29.10
C SER A 189 -2.22 -19.39 30.18
N SER A 190 -2.43 -19.67 31.46
CA SER A 190 -1.54 -19.22 32.52
C SER A 190 -0.18 -19.94 32.53
N LYS A 191 -0.11 -21.22 32.15
CA LYS A 191 1.15 -21.98 32.02
C LYS A 191 1.98 -21.51 30.80
N LEU A 192 1.31 -21.20 29.68
CA LEU A 192 1.92 -20.72 28.46
C LEU A 192 2.40 -19.26 28.59
N LEU A 193 1.78 -18.48 29.45
CA LEU A 193 2.10 -17.08 29.70
C LEU A 193 3.30 -16.87 30.66
N GLY A 194 4.00 -17.94 31.12
CA GLY A 194 5.28 -17.84 31.86
C GLY A 194 5.18 -17.10 33.18
N GLY A 195 4.19 -17.46 33.99
CA GLY A 195 4.19 -17.37 35.44
C GLY A 195 4.44 -16.01 36.09
N ALA A 196 3.62 -15.01 35.90
CA ALA A 196 3.43 -13.90 36.83
C ALA A 196 1.95 -13.50 36.84
N VAL A 197 1.12 -14.41 37.31
CA VAL A 197 -0.23 -14.05 37.74
C VAL A 197 -0.08 -13.11 38.95
N ARG A 198 -0.50 -11.85 38.83
CA ARG A 198 -0.69 -10.97 39.98
C ARG A 198 -1.64 -11.69 40.92
N ARG A 199 -1.13 -12.17 42.07
CA ARG A 199 -1.97 -12.61 43.17
C ARG A 199 -2.65 -11.37 43.76
N PRO A 200 -3.98 -11.38 43.93
CA PRO A 200 -4.62 -10.41 44.80
C PRO A 200 -4.02 -10.57 46.21
N ASP A 201 -3.91 -9.48 46.94
CA ASP A 201 -3.48 -9.50 48.34
C ASP A 201 -4.20 -10.64 49.13
N GLU A 202 -3.43 -11.39 49.92
CA GLU A 202 -3.85 -12.61 50.63
C GLU A 202 -4.95 -12.39 51.71
N THR A 203 -5.72 -11.30 51.63
CA THR A 203 -6.72 -10.93 52.66
C THR A 203 -8.17 -10.91 52.19
N SER A 204 -8.50 -11.43 51.01
CA SER A 204 -9.90 -11.52 50.58
C SER A 204 -10.30 -12.95 50.19
N ASP A 205 -11.47 -13.40 50.65
CA ASP A 205 -12.16 -14.68 50.38
C ASP A 205 -12.51 -14.91 48.87
N LEU A 206 -11.75 -14.32 47.94
CA LEU A 206 -11.94 -14.40 46.50
C LEU A 206 -11.01 -15.41 45.79
N ALA A 207 -10.51 -16.41 46.52
CA ALA A 207 -9.68 -17.49 45.97
C ALA A 207 -10.40 -18.37 44.90
N SER A 208 -11.69 -18.12 44.62
CA SER A 208 -12.49 -18.79 43.57
C SER A 208 -12.81 -17.95 42.33
N ALA A 209 -12.51 -16.64 42.33
CA ALA A 209 -12.75 -15.78 41.18
C ALA A 209 -11.52 -15.84 40.24
N GLY A 210 -11.64 -16.52 39.09
CA GLY A 210 -10.59 -16.54 38.04
C GLY A 210 -10.21 -15.12 37.64
N THR A 211 -8.92 -14.89 37.35
CA THR A 211 -8.42 -13.63 36.82
C THR A 211 -9.04 -13.38 35.43
N PHE A 212 -9.67 -12.23 35.23
CA PHE A 212 -10.24 -11.81 33.94
C PHE A 212 -9.34 -10.79 33.27
N GLY A 213 -9.30 -10.79 31.94
CA GLY A 213 -8.52 -9.82 31.19
C GLY A 213 -9.02 -9.65 29.75
N PRO A 214 -8.62 -8.57 29.09
CA PRO A 214 -8.98 -8.33 27.71
C PRO A 214 -8.21 -9.25 26.77
N VAL A 215 -8.89 -9.65 25.70
CA VAL A 215 -8.31 -10.45 24.62
C VAL A 215 -8.69 -9.89 23.27
N ILE A 216 -7.74 -9.90 22.37
CA ILE A 216 -7.93 -9.61 20.96
C ILE A 216 -7.52 -10.84 20.16
N VAL A 217 -8.41 -11.29 19.28
CA VAL A 217 -8.16 -12.40 18.35
C VAL A 217 -8.37 -11.91 16.94
N GLY A 218 -7.39 -12.07 16.08
CA GLY A 218 -7.52 -11.71 14.69
C GLY A 218 -7.03 -12.83 13.77
N PHE A 219 -7.72 -13.04 12.65
CA PHE A 219 -7.35 -13.98 11.58
C PHE A 219 -7.35 -13.28 10.25
N ARG A 220 -6.52 -13.76 9.32
CA ARG A 220 -6.45 -13.19 7.98
C ARG A 220 -6.43 -14.24 6.87
N ASN A 221 -7.03 -13.85 5.73
CA ASN A 221 -6.88 -14.50 4.43
C ASN A 221 -6.97 -13.41 3.34
N GLY A 222 -5.86 -13.12 2.66
CA GLY A 222 -5.77 -12.11 1.59
C GLY A 222 -5.64 -10.65 2.07
N SER A 223 -6.46 -10.17 3.02
CA SER A 223 -6.31 -8.82 3.58
C SER A 223 -5.13 -8.74 4.54
N PRO A 224 -4.31 -7.66 4.53
CA PRO A 224 -3.11 -7.58 5.35
C PRO A 224 -3.41 -7.46 6.84
N MET A 225 -2.61 -8.14 7.67
CA MET A 225 -2.62 -8.05 9.12
C MET A 225 -1.22 -8.35 9.66
N ILE A 226 -0.72 -7.50 10.53
CA ILE A 226 0.64 -7.51 11.07
C ILE A 226 0.54 -7.35 12.58
N VAL A 227 1.37 -8.10 13.31
CA VAL A 227 1.49 -7.99 14.77
C VAL A 227 2.68 -7.10 15.11
N GLY A 228 2.49 -6.12 16.00
CA GLY A 228 3.56 -5.38 16.66
C GLY A 228 3.84 -5.97 18.04
N VAL A 229 5.12 -6.20 18.37
CA VAL A 229 5.56 -6.79 19.64
C VAL A 229 6.33 -5.73 20.43
N GLY A 230 5.66 -5.07 21.37
CA GLY A 230 6.24 -4.07 22.26
C GLY A 230 6.67 -4.66 23.60
N GLU A 231 7.13 -3.80 24.51
CA GLU A 231 7.46 -4.15 25.91
C GLU A 231 6.20 -4.01 26.77
N GLY A 232 5.62 -5.14 27.19
CA GLY A 232 4.37 -5.16 27.96
C GLY A 232 3.13 -4.74 27.17
N GLU A 233 3.25 -4.58 25.86
CA GLU A 233 2.11 -4.28 24.98
C GLU A 233 2.26 -4.97 23.63
N SER A 234 1.13 -5.25 23.00
CA SER A 234 1.06 -5.91 21.69
C SER A 234 0.01 -5.26 20.81
N PHE A 235 0.25 -5.26 19.52
CA PHE A 235 -0.58 -4.59 18.53
C PHE A 235 -0.98 -5.55 17.42
N LEU A 236 -2.14 -5.31 16.82
CA LEU A 236 -2.59 -5.98 15.61
C LEU A 236 -3.09 -4.89 14.64
N ALA A 237 -2.46 -4.77 13.49
CA ALA A 237 -2.81 -3.70 12.55
C ALA A 237 -2.76 -4.15 11.10
N SER A 238 -3.44 -3.41 10.24
CA SER A 238 -3.39 -3.62 8.79
C SER A 238 -2.11 -3.08 8.14
N ASP A 239 -1.37 -2.20 8.85
CA ASP A 239 -0.08 -1.69 8.38
C ASP A 239 0.79 -1.19 9.56
N ILE A 240 2.09 -1.25 9.37
CA ILE A 240 3.11 -0.94 10.39
C ILE A 240 3.04 0.51 10.92
N PRO A 241 2.78 1.55 10.11
CA PRO A 241 2.72 2.94 10.59
C PRO A 241 1.78 3.16 11.79
N ALA A 242 0.75 2.30 11.97
CA ALA A 242 -0.20 2.42 13.08
C ALA A 242 0.48 2.32 14.46
N PHE A 243 1.44 1.41 14.62
CA PHE A 243 2.09 1.11 15.89
C PHE A 243 3.61 1.35 15.90
N LEU A 244 4.20 1.78 14.80
CA LEU A 244 5.65 1.99 14.68
C LEU A 244 6.25 2.93 15.76
N PRO A 245 5.56 3.99 16.25
CA PRO A 245 6.06 4.80 17.37
C PRO A 245 6.27 4.03 18.68
N TYR A 246 5.70 2.83 18.79
CA TYR A 246 5.70 2.02 20.02
C TYR A 246 6.59 0.79 19.91
N THR A 247 6.76 0.24 18.70
CA THR A 247 7.65 -0.91 18.45
C THR A 247 8.04 -1.02 16.98
N ASP A 248 9.31 -1.36 16.75
CA ASP A 248 9.86 -1.73 15.44
C ASP A 248 9.96 -3.26 15.24
N ARG A 249 9.48 -4.04 16.24
CA ARG A 249 9.46 -5.50 16.21
C ARG A 249 8.11 -6.00 15.72
N VAL A 250 8.11 -6.74 14.61
CA VAL A 250 6.87 -7.17 13.94
C VAL A 250 6.85 -8.66 13.66
N ILE A 251 5.63 -9.22 13.55
CA ILE A 251 5.38 -10.56 13.02
C ILE A 251 4.42 -10.41 11.84
N PHE A 252 4.81 -10.88 10.68
CA PHE A 252 3.97 -10.92 9.50
C PHE A 252 3.14 -12.21 9.48
N LEU A 253 1.82 -12.09 9.59
CA LEU A 253 0.92 -13.24 9.51
C LEU A 253 0.74 -13.69 8.04
N ASN A 254 0.77 -15.00 7.81
CA ASN A 254 0.41 -15.60 6.52
C ASN A 254 -1.10 -15.78 6.36
N ASP A 255 -1.56 -16.06 5.13
CA ASP A 255 -2.97 -16.41 4.91
C ASP A 255 -3.31 -17.71 5.66
N GLY A 256 -4.45 -17.70 6.35
CA GLY A 256 -4.84 -18.80 7.23
C GLY A 256 -4.13 -18.80 8.58
N GLU A 257 -3.44 -17.72 8.95
CA GLU A 257 -2.89 -17.52 10.29
C GLU A 257 -3.66 -16.45 11.05
N GLY A 258 -3.62 -16.54 12.36
CA GLY A 258 -4.19 -15.54 13.26
C GLY A 258 -3.30 -15.29 14.46
N ALA A 259 -3.57 -14.18 15.15
CA ALA A 259 -2.89 -13.81 16.39
C ALA A 259 -3.88 -13.67 17.54
N VAL A 260 -3.45 -14.11 18.72
CA VAL A 260 -4.12 -13.92 19.99
C VAL A 260 -3.24 -13.00 20.84
N LEU A 261 -3.80 -11.85 21.20
CA LEU A 261 -3.16 -10.86 22.05
C LEU A 261 -3.84 -10.87 23.42
N SER A 262 -3.08 -11.10 24.47
CA SER A 262 -3.56 -11.08 25.85
C SER A 262 -2.39 -10.77 26.79
N ASP A 263 -2.61 -9.96 27.82
CA ASP A 263 -1.60 -9.60 28.82
C ASP A 263 -0.27 -9.14 28.20
N GLY A 264 -0.35 -8.27 27.18
CA GLY A 264 0.83 -7.76 26.44
C GLY A 264 1.61 -8.80 25.64
N LYS A 265 1.15 -10.05 25.56
CA LYS A 265 1.79 -11.17 24.88
C LYS A 265 1.07 -11.54 23.60
N VAL A 266 1.79 -12.25 22.72
CA VAL A 266 1.31 -12.69 21.41
C VAL A 266 1.46 -14.19 21.26
N ARG A 267 0.44 -14.85 20.71
CA ARG A 267 0.50 -16.20 20.15
C ARG A 267 0.04 -16.14 18.71
N VAL A 268 0.70 -16.86 17.83
CA VAL A 268 0.25 -17.04 16.43
C VAL A 268 -0.29 -18.46 16.28
N ILE A 269 -1.45 -18.59 15.64
CA ILE A 269 -2.15 -19.86 15.48
C ILE A 269 -2.60 -20.06 14.03
N SER A 270 -2.67 -21.31 13.61
CA SER A 270 -3.23 -21.70 12.30
C SER A 270 -4.76 -21.69 12.36
N ALA A 271 -5.42 -20.99 11.44
CA ALA A 271 -6.88 -21.02 11.30
C ALA A 271 -7.41 -22.43 10.98
N GLY A 272 -6.70 -23.18 10.12
CA GLY A 272 -7.11 -24.54 9.74
C GLY A 272 -7.02 -25.55 10.86
N THR A 273 -5.96 -25.52 11.68
CA THR A 273 -5.69 -26.56 12.69
C THR A 273 -5.86 -26.12 14.14
N GLY A 274 -5.93 -24.81 14.41
CA GLY A 274 -5.92 -24.24 15.76
C GLY A 274 -4.58 -24.38 16.49
N LYS A 275 -3.55 -24.97 15.89
CA LYS A 275 -2.24 -25.18 16.51
C LYS A 275 -1.41 -23.91 16.49
N GLU A 276 -0.60 -23.74 17.53
CA GLU A 276 0.36 -22.64 17.60
C GLU A 276 1.46 -22.78 16.55
N ILE A 277 1.89 -21.62 16.04
CA ILE A 277 2.96 -21.46 15.06
C ILE A 277 4.11 -20.72 15.74
N PRO A 278 5.37 -21.14 15.55
CA PRO A 278 6.53 -20.44 16.09
C PRO A 278 6.56 -18.96 15.68
N LEU A 279 6.89 -18.07 16.61
CA LEU A 279 6.95 -16.63 16.35
C LEU A 279 8.23 -16.29 15.57
N GLU A 280 8.07 -15.68 14.41
CA GLU A 280 9.17 -15.11 13.61
C GLU A 280 9.11 -13.59 13.75
N VAL A 281 9.85 -13.04 14.73
CA VAL A 281 9.91 -11.60 14.98
C VAL A 281 10.97 -10.98 14.09
N GLU A 282 10.57 -10.04 13.24
CA GLU A 282 11.47 -9.24 12.42
C GLU A 282 11.58 -7.82 12.97
N LYS A 283 12.73 -7.17 12.72
CA LYS A 283 12.94 -5.76 13.02
C LYS A 283 12.77 -4.90 11.78
N ILE A 284 12.01 -3.81 11.92
CA ILE A 284 11.82 -2.81 10.86
C ILE A 284 12.95 -1.79 10.91
N GLU A 285 13.56 -1.50 9.74
CA GLU A 285 14.74 -0.62 9.66
C GLU A 285 14.38 0.88 9.54
N TRP A 286 13.16 1.24 9.13
CA TRP A 286 12.71 2.62 9.02
C TRP A 286 11.99 3.10 10.29
N SER A 287 12.16 4.39 10.60
CA SER A 287 11.67 4.98 11.83
C SER A 287 10.22 5.52 11.71
N ALA A 288 9.62 5.86 12.84
CA ALA A 288 8.30 6.51 12.85
C ALA A 288 8.34 7.88 12.15
N GLU A 289 9.45 8.63 12.30
CA GLU A 289 9.67 9.94 11.67
C GLU A 289 9.67 9.83 10.14
N ASP A 290 10.15 8.73 9.56
CA ASP A 290 10.08 8.47 8.12
C ASP A 290 8.63 8.43 7.64
N ALA A 291 7.69 8.01 8.49
CA ALA A 291 6.27 7.93 8.19
C ALA A 291 5.50 9.23 8.50
N GLU A 292 6.11 10.23 9.13
CA GLU A 292 5.49 11.52 9.44
C GLU A 292 5.66 12.54 8.31
N LEU A 293 4.79 13.55 8.28
CA LEU A 293 4.82 14.59 7.25
C LEU A 293 6.04 15.50 7.37
N GLY A 294 6.50 15.73 8.60
CA GLY A 294 7.61 16.65 8.88
C GLY A 294 7.27 18.08 8.49
N GLU A 295 8.24 18.80 7.92
CA GLU A 295 8.11 20.21 7.50
C GLU A 295 7.40 20.39 6.15
N TYR A 296 7.02 19.30 5.48
CA TYR A 296 6.37 19.38 4.18
C TYR A 296 4.87 19.65 4.30
N PRO A 297 4.27 20.43 3.38
CA PRO A 297 2.82 20.67 3.40
C PRO A 297 1.99 19.44 2.99
N HIS A 298 2.57 18.50 2.22
CA HIS A 298 1.92 17.30 1.71
C HIS A 298 2.90 16.12 1.62
N TYR A 299 2.39 14.88 1.74
CA TYR A 299 3.19 13.67 1.58
C TYR A 299 3.76 13.55 0.16
N LEU A 300 3.00 13.92 -0.87
CA LEU A 300 3.47 13.82 -2.26
C LEU A 300 4.77 14.59 -2.48
N ILE A 301 4.85 15.83 -2.03
CA ILE A 301 6.09 16.62 -2.19
C ILE A 301 7.22 16.11 -1.31
N LYS A 302 6.93 15.62 -0.09
CA LYS A 302 7.92 14.94 0.76
C LYS A 302 8.52 13.74 0.02
N GLU A 303 7.67 12.86 -0.51
CA GLU A 303 8.08 11.63 -1.19
C GLU A 303 8.84 11.89 -2.50
N ILE A 304 8.53 13.00 -3.20
CA ILE A 304 9.33 13.46 -4.34
C ILE A 304 10.74 13.86 -3.86
N ASN A 305 10.85 14.56 -2.73
CA ASN A 305 12.14 15.01 -2.18
C ASN A 305 12.98 13.88 -1.55
N GLU A 306 12.38 12.74 -1.21
CA GLU A 306 13.09 11.57 -0.66
C GLU A 306 13.79 10.73 -1.75
N GLN A 307 13.47 10.92 -3.03
CA GLN A 307 13.99 10.09 -4.13
C GLN A 307 15.52 10.07 -4.22
N PRO A 308 16.27 11.18 -4.01
CA PRO A 308 17.73 11.13 -4.02
C PRO A 308 18.32 10.12 -3.03
N GLN A 309 17.82 10.12 -1.79
CA GLN A 309 18.28 9.21 -0.74
C GLN A 309 17.89 7.76 -1.05
N VAL A 310 16.66 7.53 -1.54
CA VAL A 310 16.20 6.19 -1.97
C VAL A 310 17.11 5.63 -3.07
N LEU A 311 17.38 6.40 -4.11
CA LEU A 311 18.24 6.00 -5.22
C LEU A 311 19.69 5.76 -4.78
N ALA A 312 20.22 6.59 -3.87
CA ALA A 312 21.56 6.40 -3.32
C ALA A 312 21.67 5.07 -2.54
N ARG A 313 20.66 4.73 -1.71
CA ARG A 313 20.60 3.42 -1.03
C ARG A 313 20.54 2.28 -2.03
N LEU A 314 19.72 2.39 -3.07
CA LEU A 314 19.58 1.35 -4.10
C LEU A 314 20.84 1.16 -4.93
N ALA A 315 21.65 2.18 -5.18
CA ALA A 315 22.94 2.02 -5.82
C ALA A 315 23.88 1.07 -5.04
N GLY A 316 23.73 1.00 -3.71
CA GLY A 316 24.41 0.07 -2.81
C GLY A 316 23.68 -1.26 -2.57
N TYR A 317 22.65 -1.60 -3.36
CA TYR A 317 21.85 -2.80 -3.15
C TYR A 317 22.70 -4.07 -3.01
N PRO A 318 22.36 -5.02 -2.10
CA PRO A 318 23.16 -6.25 -1.91
C PRO A 318 23.40 -7.00 -3.22
N GLU A 319 24.67 -7.21 -3.55
CA GLU A 319 25.06 -7.80 -4.83
C GLU A 319 24.57 -9.25 -4.97
N LYS A 320 24.55 -9.98 -3.85
CA LYS A 320 24.04 -11.36 -3.78
C LYS A 320 22.62 -11.44 -4.32
N ASP A 321 21.74 -10.57 -3.84
CA ASP A 321 20.32 -10.59 -4.21
C ASP A 321 20.10 -10.26 -5.69
N LEU A 322 20.84 -9.26 -6.22
CA LEU A 322 20.80 -8.95 -7.65
C LEU A 322 21.32 -10.10 -8.49
N LYS A 323 22.44 -10.73 -8.09
CA LYS A 323 23.02 -11.88 -8.81
C LYS A 323 22.09 -13.09 -8.84
N GLU A 324 21.36 -13.35 -7.76
CA GLU A 324 20.35 -14.42 -7.73
C GLU A 324 19.26 -14.18 -8.77
N VAL A 325 18.67 -12.98 -8.82
CA VAL A 325 17.63 -12.65 -9.81
C VAL A 325 18.21 -12.63 -11.23
N ILE A 326 19.39 -12.08 -11.44
CA ILE A 326 20.09 -12.14 -12.75
C ILE A 326 20.27 -13.59 -13.21
N SER A 327 20.63 -14.50 -12.28
CA SER A 327 20.75 -15.93 -12.59
C SER A 327 19.41 -16.56 -12.99
N LEU A 328 18.33 -16.23 -12.27
CA LEU A 328 16.98 -16.69 -12.62
C LEU A 328 16.58 -16.23 -14.03
N ILE A 329 16.80 -14.94 -14.34
CA ILE A 329 16.49 -14.38 -15.66
C ILE A 329 17.33 -15.08 -16.75
N LYS A 330 18.64 -15.28 -16.52
CA LYS A 330 19.52 -15.95 -17.51
C LYS A 330 19.10 -17.40 -17.80
N LYS A 331 18.61 -18.11 -16.78
CA LYS A 331 18.20 -19.52 -16.89
C LYS A 331 16.78 -19.69 -17.45
N SER A 332 15.93 -18.66 -17.42
CA SER A 332 14.57 -18.75 -17.90
C SER A 332 14.51 -18.83 -19.43
N PHE A 333 13.57 -19.62 -19.95
CA PHE A 333 13.24 -19.66 -21.38
C PHE A 333 12.23 -18.57 -21.76
N GLY A 334 11.58 -17.90 -20.92
CA GLY A 334 10.70 -16.77 -21.15
C GLY A 334 10.66 -15.91 -19.90
N THR A 335 10.97 -14.64 -20.03
CA THR A 335 10.85 -13.68 -18.94
C THR A 335 9.67 -12.77 -19.20
N TYR A 336 8.75 -12.65 -18.24
CA TYR A 336 7.56 -11.82 -18.30
C TYR A 336 7.63 -10.77 -17.20
N PHE A 337 7.30 -9.52 -17.53
CA PHE A 337 7.09 -8.44 -16.57
C PHE A 337 5.61 -8.12 -16.47
N THR A 338 5.10 -8.00 -15.26
CA THR A 338 3.71 -7.61 -15.02
C THR A 338 3.56 -6.69 -13.82
N ALA A 339 2.67 -5.72 -13.95
CA ALA A 339 2.33 -4.75 -12.92
C ALA A 339 1.09 -3.96 -13.34
N CYS A 340 0.58 -3.07 -12.46
CA CYS A 340 -0.53 -2.16 -12.74
C CYS A 340 -0.11 -0.70 -12.58
N GLY A 341 -0.76 0.21 -13.33
CA GLY A 341 -0.58 1.67 -13.23
C GLY A 341 0.88 2.11 -13.34
N THR A 342 1.32 2.96 -12.44
CA THR A 342 2.71 3.45 -12.33
C THR A 342 3.76 2.33 -12.34
N ALA A 343 3.48 1.23 -11.65
CA ALA A 343 4.38 0.08 -11.66
C ALA A 343 4.47 -0.57 -13.04
N ALA A 344 3.37 -0.58 -13.81
CA ALA A 344 3.36 -1.09 -15.18
C ALA A 344 4.24 -0.23 -16.10
N HIS A 345 4.23 1.10 -15.96
CA HIS A 345 5.12 1.98 -16.72
C HIS A 345 6.60 1.69 -16.44
N SER A 346 6.97 1.34 -15.18
CA SER A 346 8.33 0.89 -14.88
C SER A 346 8.68 -0.44 -15.54
N GLY A 347 7.74 -1.38 -15.61
CA GLY A 347 7.89 -2.66 -16.31
C GLY A 347 8.03 -2.47 -17.83
N LEU A 348 7.26 -1.55 -18.42
CA LEU A 348 7.40 -1.19 -19.81
C LEU A 348 8.78 -0.55 -20.10
N ALA A 349 9.26 0.36 -19.23
CA ALA A 349 10.61 0.92 -19.34
C ALA A 349 11.70 -0.16 -19.26
N ALA A 350 11.48 -1.17 -18.42
CA ALA A 350 12.40 -2.30 -18.30
C ALA A 350 12.55 -3.05 -19.63
N THR A 351 11.53 -3.16 -20.48
CA THR A 351 11.66 -3.82 -21.79
C THR A 351 12.71 -3.14 -22.65
N TYR A 352 12.73 -1.80 -22.68
CA TYR A 352 13.73 -1.03 -23.40
C TYR A 352 15.14 -1.15 -22.79
N LEU A 353 15.24 -1.12 -21.46
CA LEU A 353 16.51 -1.32 -20.74
C LEU A 353 17.09 -2.72 -21.02
N PHE A 354 16.27 -3.76 -21.01
CA PHE A 354 16.70 -5.12 -21.29
C PHE A 354 17.10 -5.31 -22.75
N ALA A 355 16.38 -4.70 -23.68
CA ALA A 355 16.73 -4.70 -25.10
C ALA A 355 18.07 -4.00 -25.34
N ASP A 356 18.30 -2.83 -24.70
CA ASP A 356 19.49 -2.02 -24.95
C ASP A 356 20.75 -2.54 -24.22
N LEU A 357 20.63 -2.82 -22.92
CA LEU A 357 21.78 -3.18 -22.06
C LEU A 357 22.07 -4.68 -22.03
N ALA A 358 21.02 -5.51 -22.04
CA ALA A 358 21.13 -6.96 -21.92
C ALA A 358 21.07 -7.69 -23.26
N LYS A 359 20.61 -7.04 -24.34
CA LYS A 359 20.28 -7.65 -25.65
C LYS A 359 19.35 -8.86 -25.47
N ARG A 360 18.40 -8.74 -24.54
CA ARG A 360 17.49 -9.81 -24.15
C ARG A 360 16.05 -9.38 -24.35
N HIS A 361 15.31 -10.20 -25.06
CA HIS A 361 13.86 -10.04 -25.20
C HIS A 361 13.15 -10.40 -23.88
N VAL A 362 12.18 -9.60 -23.48
CA VAL A 362 11.28 -9.84 -22.37
C VAL A 362 9.86 -9.46 -22.81
N ASN A 363 8.88 -10.19 -22.27
CA ASN A 363 7.47 -9.89 -22.49
C ASN A 363 6.96 -8.95 -21.40
N PHE A 364 6.06 -8.05 -21.76
CA PHE A 364 5.40 -7.17 -20.81
C PHE A 364 3.89 -7.22 -21.03
N ALA A 365 3.14 -7.31 -19.94
CA ALA A 365 1.69 -7.07 -19.92
C ALA A 365 1.30 -6.33 -18.65
N VAL A 366 0.29 -5.47 -18.73
CA VAL A 366 -0.36 -4.93 -17.53
C VAL A 366 -1.06 -6.07 -16.78
N GLY A 367 -1.14 -5.96 -15.44
CA GLY A 367 -1.61 -7.05 -14.59
C GLY A 367 -3.00 -7.56 -14.97
N SER A 368 -3.94 -6.66 -15.25
CA SER A 368 -5.31 -7.01 -15.68
C SER A 368 -5.37 -7.83 -16.98
N GLU A 369 -4.40 -7.64 -17.86
CA GLU A 369 -4.35 -8.32 -19.17
C GLU A 369 -3.45 -9.57 -19.16
N PHE A 370 -2.78 -9.85 -18.05
CA PHE A 370 -1.84 -10.97 -17.98
C PHE A 370 -2.52 -12.33 -18.16
N TYR A 371 -3.79 -12.43 -17.80
CA TYR A 371 -4.60 -13.64 -18.00
C TYR A 371 -4.53 -14.18 -19.44
N PHE A 372 -4.50 -13.28 -20.44
CA PHE A 372 -4.42 -13.69 -21.85
C PHE A 372 -3.04 -14.24 -22.26
N LEU A 373 -2.02 -14.07 -21.41
CA LEU A 373 -0.68 -14.63 -21.61
C LEU A 373 -0.41 -15.87 -20.75
N GLU A 374 -1.33 -16.25 -19.86
CA GLU A 374 -1.14 -17.37 -18.92
C GLU A 374 -0.81 -18.69 -19.64
N SER A 375 -1.42 -18.93 -20.82
CA SER A 375 -1.20 -20.13 -21.62
C SER A 375 0.25 -20.31 -22.13
N PHE A 376 1.05 -19.24 -22.17
CA PHE A 376 2.46 -19.29 -22.56
C PHE A 376 3.41 -19.62 -21.41
N LEU A 377 2.90 -19.68 -20.18
CA LEU A 377 3.71 -20.02 -19.02
C LEU A 377 4.07 -21.50 -19.00
N THR A 378 5.31 -21.78 -18.65
CA THR A 378 5.86 -23.11 -18.50
C THR A 378 6.73 -23.18 -17.24
N PRO A 379 7.12 -24.37 -16.76
CA PRO A 379 8.08 -24.48 -15.64
C PRO A 379 9.44 -23.81 -15.88
N LYS A 380 9.77 -23.49 -17.14
CA LYS A 380 10.98 -22.77 -17.53
C LYS A 380 10.77 -21.25 -17.64
N SER A 381 9.55 -20.76 -17.46
CA SER A 381 9.23 -19.32 -17.48
C SER A 381 9.60 -18.66 -16.16
N LEU A 382 9.88 -17.35 -16.23
CA LEU A 382 10.07 -16.49 -15.08
C LEU A 382 9.10 -15.32 -15.18
N LEU A 383 8.29 -15.12 -14.15
CA LEU A 383 7.45 -13.94 -14.00
C LEU A 383 8.09 -12.98 -12.99
N ILE A 384 8.27 -11.72 -13.38
CA ILE A 384 8.70 -10.63 -12.51
C ILE A 384 7.51 -9.72 -12.28
N CYS A 385 7.01 -9.71 -11.05
CA CYS A 385 5.88 -8.92 -10.60
C CYS A 385 6.37 -7.66 -9.89
N ALA A 386 5.88 -6.49 -10.27
CA ALA A 386 6.19 -5.24 -9.59
C ALA A 386 4.93 -4.63 -8.96
N SER A 387 4.96 -4.40 -7.64
CA SER A 387 3.86 -3.76 -6.89
C SER A 387 4.45 -3.01 -5.69
N GLN A 388 4.06 -1.76 -5.47
CA GLN A 388 4.54 -1.00 -4.31
C GLN A 388 4.06 -1.64 -3.01
N SER A 389 2.77 -1.92 -2.88
CA SER A 389 2.17 -2.52 -1.69
C SER A 389 2.39 -4.04 -1.59
N GLY A 390 2.60 -4.71 -2.74
CA GLY A 390 2.61 -6.17 -2.82
C GLY A 390 1.24 -6.82 -2.63
N GLU A 391 0.16 -6.02 -2.67
CA GLU A 391 -1.23 -6.45 -2.48
C GLU A 391 -2.13 -6.18 -3.70
N THR A 392 -1.56 -5.69 -4.81
CA THR A 392 -2.33 -5.40 -6.04
C THR A 392 -2.90 -6.68 -6.62
N MET A 393 -4.23 -6.78 -6.66
CA MET A 393 -4.93 -8.03 -6.98
C MET A 393 -4.55 -8.61 -8.35
N ASP A 394 -4.59 -7.82 -9.41
CA ASP A 394 -4.26 -8.33 -10.75
C ASP A 394 -2.81 -8.82 -10.86
N THR A 395 -1.88 -8.14 -10.17
CA THR A 395 -0.48 -8.59 -10.08
C THR A 395 -0.35 -9.89 -9.28
N MET A 396 -1.16 -10.05 -8.22
CA MET A 396 -1.23 -11.27 -7.43
C MET A 396 -1.80 -12.45 -8.22
N GLU A 397 -2.86 -12.22 -9.01
CA GLU A 397 -3.44 -13.26 -9.87
C GLU A 397 -2.45 -13.74 -10.93
N ALA A 398 -1.68 -12.81 -11.52
CA ALA A 398 -0.60 -13.18 -12.44
C ALA A 398 0.47 -14.06 -11.73
N ALA A 399 0.84 -13.72 -10.49
CA ALA A 399 1.77 -14.53 -9.70
C ALA A 399 1.19 -15.92 -9.37
N ARG A 400 -0.11 -16.01 -9.00
CA ARG A 400 -0.79 -17.28 -8.79
C ARG A 400 -0.85 -18.12 -10.08
N ALA A 401 -1.14 -17.49 -11.21
CA ALA A 401 -1.11 -18.14 -12.53
C ALA A 401 0.28 -18.75 -12.80
N ALA A 402 1.34 -17.99 -12.59
CA ALA A 402 2.71 -18.48 -12.74
C ALA A 402 2.98 -19.71 -11.84
N LYS A 403 2.52 -19.69 -10.59
CA LYS A 403 2.68 -20.84 -9.67
C LYS A 403 1.87 -22.06 -10.12
N ARG A 404 0.64 -21.88 -10.65
CA ARG A 404 -0.14 -23.01 -11.24
C ARG A 404 0.64 -23.70 -12.37
N HIS A 405 1.34 -22.93 -13.18
CA HIS A 405 2.19 -23.43 -14.27
C HIS A 405 3.61 -23.82 -13.84
N ARG A 406 3.90 -23.83 -12.51
CA ARG A 406 5.22 -24.14 -11.95
C ARG A 406 6.34 -23.20 -12.43
N ALA A 407 5.99 -22.03 -12.95
CA ALA A 407 6.93 -20.99 -13.31
C ALA A 407 7.52 -20.34 -12.06
N LYS A 408 8.74 -19.82 -12.17
CA LYS A 408 9.37 -19.04 -11.09
C LYS A 408 8.79 -17.64 -11.02
N VAL A 409 8.67 -17.10 -9.81
CA VAL A 409 8.16 -15.75 -9.55
C VAL A 409 9.21 -14.94 -8.80
N VAL A 410 9.49 -13.73 -9.29
CA VAL A 410 10.28 -12.71 -8.58
C VAL A 410 9.35 -11.53 -8.27
N ALA A 411 9.36 -11.06 -7.03
CA ALA A 411 8.63 -9.87 -6.62
C ALA A 411 9.57 -8.66 -6.47
N LEU A 412 9.17 -7.51 -7.01
CA LEU A 412 9.72 -6.19 -6.72
C LEU A 412 8.66 -5.42 -5.91
N THR A 413 8.86 -5.29 -4.61
CA THR A 413 7.86 -4.66 -3.72
C THR A 413 8.51 -3.83 -2.63
N ASN A 414 7.75 -2.87 -2.07
CA ASN A 414 8.25 -2.06 -0.97
C ASN A 414 7.90 -2.64 0.41
N VAL A 415 6.85 -3.46 0.47
CA VAL A 415 6.33 -3.99 1.74
C VAL A 415 6.81 -5.42 1.93
N ARG A 416 7.71 -5.59 2.93
CA ARG A 416 8.15 -6.91 3.40
C ARG A 416 6.94 -7.66 3.98
N GLY A 417 6.86 -8.97 3.78
CA GLY A 417 5.75 -9.79 4.27
C GLY A 417 4.41 -9.56 3.56
N SER A 418 4.36 -8.76 2.49
CA SER A 418 3.16 -8.62 1.66
C SER A 418 2.81 -9.93 0.94
N SER A 419 1.57 -10.05 0.47
CA SER A 419 1.07 -11.28 -0.14
C SER A 419 1.89 -11.74 -1.34
N ILE A 420 2.41 -10.80 -2.15
CA ILE A 420 3.25 -11.15 -3.30
C ILE A 420 4.60 -11.74 -2.89
N THR A 421 5.16 -11.32 -1.73
CA THR A 421 6.45 -11.83 -1.24
C THR A 421 6.37 -13.30 -0.88
N ARG A 422 5.20 -13.76 -0.42
CA ARG A 422 4.93 -15.16 -0.06
C ARG A 422 4.73 -16.06 -1.28
N LEU A 423 4.25 -15.50 -2.37
CA LEU A 423 4.14 -16.23 -3.66
C LEU A 423 5.47 -16.28 -4.40
N ALA A 424 6.37 -15.34 -4.15
CA ALA A 424 7.61 -15.20 -4.88
C ALA A 424 8.67 -16.23 -4.44
N ASP A 425 9.42 -16.74 -5.41
CA ASP A 425 10.63 -17.55 -5.15
C ASP A 425 11.81 -16.65 -4.71
N LYS A 426 11.79 -15.37 -5.07
CA LYS A 426 12.74 -14.34 -4.63
C LYS A 426 12.05 -12.97 -4.61
N THR A 427 12.38 -12.18 -3.60
CA THR A 427 11.91 -10.79 -3.48
C THR A 427 13.10 -9.82 -3.52
N LEU A 428 12.95 -8.73 -4.28
CA LEU A 428 13.80 -7.55 -4.19
C LEU A 428 12.96 -6.42 -3.58
N LEU A 429 13.38 -5.93 -2.41
CA LEU A 429 12.71 -4.83 -1.74
C LEU A 429 13.11 -3.49 -2.36
N LEU A 430 12.15 -2.59 -2.54
CA LEU A 430 12.39 -1.25 -3.08
C LEU A 430 13.12 -0.34 -2.08
N ASN A 431 13.07 -0.66 -0.79
CA ASN A 431 13.73 0.08 0.29
C ASN A 431 13.49 1.60 0.22
N CYS A 432 12.28 2.00 -0.21
CA CYS A 432 11.94 3.42 -0.36
C CYS A 432 11.20 4.01 0.86
N GLY A 433 11.10 3.26 1.97
CA GLY A 433 10.37 3.71 3.15
C GLY A 433 8.87 3.81 2.92
N PRO A 434 8.10 4.33 3.88
CA PRO A 434 6.66 4.54 3.75
C PRO A 434 6.33 5.46 2.58
N GLU A 435 5.34 5.12 1.76
CA GLU A 435 4.81 5.95 0.68
C GLU A 435 3.31 6.10 0.90
N LYS A 436 2.89 7.27 1.42
CA LYS A 436 1.53 7.53 1.90
C LYS A 436 0.65 8.30 0.92
N ALA A 437 1.24 9.20 0.10
CA ALA A 437 0.50 9.82 -0.99
C ALA A 437 -0.10 8.75 -1.89
N VAL A 438 -1.32 8.94 -2.37
CA VAL A 438 -1.95 7.97 -3.30
C VAL A 438 -1.09 7.78 -4.54
N LEU A 439 -0.49 8.85 -5.04
CA LEU A 439 0.45 8.78 -6.15
C LEU A 439 1.73 8.05 -5.77
N ALA A 440 2.15 7.13 -6.60
CA ALA A 440 3.46 6.50 -6.49
C ALA A 440 4.51 7.38 -7.19
N THR A 441 5.56 7.76 -6.46
CA THR A 441 6.69 8.57 -6.97
C THR A 441 8.03 7.90 -6.71
N LYS A 442 8.46 7.82 -5.46
CA LYS A 442 9.74 7.21 -5.08
C LYS A 442 9.77 5.70 -5.35
N SER A 443 8.64 5.01 -5.23
CA SER A 443 8.57 3.59 -5.58
C SER A 443 8.65 3.35 -7.09
N TYR A 444 8.28 4.32 -7.94
CA TYR A 444 8.47 4.25 -9.39
C TYR A 444 9.95 4.32 -9.76
N THR A 445 10.65 5.36 -9.31
CA THR A 445 12.09 5.53 -9.59
C THR A 445 12.94 4.42 -8.98
N ALA A 446 12.53 3.89 -7.81
CA ALA A 446 13.15 2.71 -7.20
C ALA A 446 13.05 1.45 -8.09
N LYS A 447 11.87 1.20 -8.68
CA LYS A 447 11.69 0.09 -9.64
C LYS A 447 12.55 0.25 -10.88
N LEU A 448 12.60 1.47 -11.45
CA LEU A 448 13.48 1.78 -12.59
C LEU A 448 14.94 1.51 -12.26
N ALA A 449 15.41 1.90 -11.07
CA ALA A 449 16.78 1.66 -10.61
C ALA A 449 17.10 0.16 -10.52
N LEU A 450 16.20 -0.64 -9.94
CA LEU A 450 16.38 -2.10 -9.89
C LEU A 450 16.37 -2.73 -11.29
N PHE A 451 15.44 -2.37 -12.15
CA PHE A 451 15.40 -2.88 -13.53
C PHE A 451 16.66 -2.50 -14.33
N LEU A 452 17.17 -1.27 -14.17
CA LEU A 452 18.41 -0.82 -14.78
C LEU A 452 19.61 -1.68 -14.33
N MET A 453 19.74 -1.92 -13.01
CA MET A 453 20.83 -2.75 -12.47
C MET A 453 20.72 -4.21 -12.93
N LEU A 454 19.51 -4.77 -12.98
CA LEU A 454 19.28 -6.13 -13.48
C LEU A 454 19.65 -6.24 -14.96
N ALA A 455 19.20 -5.29 -15.81
CA ALA A 455 19.52 -5.27 -17.23
C ALA A 455 21.04 -5.14 -17.46
N ALA A 456 21.70 -4.20 -16.76
CA ALA A 456 23.14 -4.02 -16.82
C ALA A 456 23.89 -5.28 -16.35
N GLY A 457 23.41 -5.93 -15.27
CA GLY A 457 24.01 -7.14 -14.73
C GLY A 457 23.89 -8.35 -15.66
N ILE A 458 22.79 -8.49 -16.38
CA ILE A 458 22.64 -9.51 -17.43
C ILE A 458 23.64 -9.29 -18.56
N GLY A 459 23.85 -8.03 -18.96
CA GLY A 459 24.85 -7.61 -19.92
C GLY A 459 26.30 -7.62 -19.40
N GLY A 460 26.55 -8.15 -18.18
CA GLY A 460 27.90 -8.24 -17.59
C GLY A 460 28.46 -6.90 -17.06
N LYS A 461 27.60 -5.87 -16.89
CA LYS A 461 28.01 -4.51 -16.52
C LYS A 461 27.29 -3.99 -15.25
N LEU A 462 27.10 -4.85 -14.24
CA LEU A 462 26.36 -4.52 -13.01
C LEU A 462 26.90 -3.25 -12.33
N GLU A 463 28.23 -3.14 -12.18
CA GLU A 463 28.87 -1.98 -11.56
C GLU A 463 28.67 -0.68 -12.37
N LYS A 464 28.54 -0.76 -13.69
CA LYS A 464 28.12 0.39 -14.51
C LYS A 464 26.69 0.78 -14.18
N GLY A 465 25.76 -0.18 -14.07
CA GLY A 465 24.38 0.07 -13.68
C GLY A 465 24.27 0.76 -12.31
N ARG A 466 25.04 0.29 -11.32
CA ARG A 466 25.12 0.94 -9.99
C ARG A 466 25.57 2.40 -10.07
N ARG A 467 26.64 2.67 -10.84
CA ARG A 467 27.14 4.04 -11.03
C ARG A 467 26.11 4.94 -11.74
N GLU A 468 25.35 4.42 -12.69
CA GLU A 468 24.29 5.18 -13.36
C GLU A 468 23.15 5.50 -12.39
N VAL A 469 22.74 4.57 -11.53
CA VAL A 469 21.75 4.83 -10.46
C VAL A 469 22.28 5.89 -9.48
N ALA A 470 23.53 5.79 -9.04
CA ALA A 470 24.15 6.80 -8.17
C ALA A 470 24.29 8.17 -8.86
N LYS A 471 24.54 8.21 -10.17
CA LYS A 471 24.51 9.45 -10.97
C LYS A 471 23.12 10.04 -11.02
N ALA A 472 22.10 9.20 -11.25
CA ALA A 472 20.68 9.63 -11.24
C ALA A 472 20.27 10.18 -9.87
N ALA A 473 20.69 9.58 -8.75
CA ALA A 473 20.43 10.09 -7.41
C ALA A 473 20.93 11.53 -7.22
N ARG A 474 22.16 11.83 -7.66
CA ARG A 474 22.72 13.19 -7.65
C ARG A 474 21.96 14.11 -8.59
N GLY A 475 21.60 13.62 -9.78
CA GLY A 475 20.83 14.39 -10.75
C GLY A 475 19.44 14.77 -10.26
N VAL A 476 18.75 13.86 -9.58
CA VAL A 476 17.45 14.17 -8.95
C VAL A 476 17.62 15.24 -7.87
N LYS A 477 18.67 15.14 -7.02
CA LYS A 477 18.97 16.19 -6.03
C LYS A 477 19.21 17.53 -6.70
N GLU A 478 20.01 17.58 -7.77
CA GLU A 478 20.26 18.80 -8.54
C GLU A 478 18.97 19.44 -9.07
N ILE A 479 18.01 18.64 -9.56
CA ILE A 479 16.72 19.14 -10.03
C ILE A 479 15.91 19.75 -8.89
N LEU A 480 15.87 19.10 -7.73
CA LEU A 480 15.11 19.53 -6.55
C LEU A 480 15.71 20.81 -5.89
N ASP A 481 17.04 20.94 -5.90
CA ASP A 481 17.76 22.08 -5.31
C ASP A 481 17.87 23.28 -6.27
N SER A 482 17.42 23.15 -7.52
CA SER A 482 17.63 24.14 -8.58
C SER A 482 16.51 25.18 -8.68
N ASN A 483 16.79 26.26 -9.45
CA ASN A 483 15.76 27.24 -9.86
C ASN A 483 14.63 26.64 -10.73
N ASN A 484 14.72 25.37 -11.12
CA ASN A 484 13.66 24.66 -11.84
C ASN A 484 12.36 24.61 -11.03
N LEU A 485 12.43 24.53 -9.69
CA LEU A 485 11.23 24.50 -8.85
C LEU A 485 10.35 25.73 -9.08
N ALA A 486 10.96 26.92 -9.11
CA ALA A 486 10.25 28.18 -9.39
C ALA A 486 9.67 28.21 -10.81
N LYS A 487 10.43 27.72 -11.81
CA LYS A 487 9.97 27.62 -13.20
C LYS A 487 8.79 26.65 -13.35
N ILE A 488 8.88 25.47 -12.72
CA ILE A 488 7.80 24.45 -12.77
C ILE A 488 6.54 24.97 -12.08
N ARG A 489 6.67 25.69 -10.96
CA ARG A 489 5.53 26.31 -10.28
C ARG A 489 4.89 27.43 -11.12
N ALA A 490 5.69 28.28 -11.77
CA ALA A 490 5.19 29.30 -12.67
C ALA A 490 4.46 28.66 -13.88
N LEU A 491 5.02 27.57 -14.44
CA LEU A 491 4.41 26.78 -15.50
C LEU A 491 3.08 26.16 -15.04
N ALA A 492 3.03 25.59 -13.83
CA ALA A 492 1.79 25.04 -13.28
C ALA A 492 0.69 26.11 -13.15
N LYS A 493 1.05 27.33 -12.72
CA LYS A 493 0.12 28.45 -12.65
C LYS A 493 -0.39 28.87 -14.03
N GLN A 494 0.47 28.82 -15.07
CA GLN A 494 0.07 29.09 -16.45
C GLN A 494 -0.87 28.02 -17.00
N LEU A 495 -0.64 26.74 -16.66
CA LEU A 495 -1.36 25.59 -17.20
C LEU A 495 -2.54 25.12 -16.35
N LYS A 496 -2.83 25.74 -15.20
CA LYS A 496 -3.86 25.24 -14.26
C LYS A 496 -5.27 25.15 -14.85
N ASP A 497 -5.57 25.97 -15.84
CA ASP A 497 -6.91 26.10 -16.45
C ASP A 497 -7.02 25.41 -17.82
N VAL A 498 -5.95 24.70 -18.28
CA VAL A 498 -6.03 23.94 -19.53
C VAL A 498 -6.84 22.65 -19.35
N ASP A 499 -7.57 22.26 -20.38
CA ASP A 499 -8.34 21.02 -20.36
C ASP A 499 -7.50 19.80 -20.75
N HIS A 500 -6.53 19.99 -21.63
CA HIS A 500 -5.72 18.93 -22.23
C HIS A 500 -4.22 19.22 -22.14
N LEU A 501 -3.42 18.16 -21.99
CA LEU A 501 -1.96 18.20 -22.04
C LEU A 501 -1.44 16.90 -22.66
N TYR A 502 -0.44 17.01 -23.52
CA TYR A 502 0.18 15.85 -24.14
C TYR A 502 1.62 15.67 -23.68
N ALA A 503 2.02 14.41 -23.46
CA ALA A 503 3.37 14.04 -23.03
C ALA A 503 3.98 13.06 -24.04
N ILE A 504 5.21 13.33 -24.50
CA ILE A 504 5.78 12.59 -25.62
C ILE A 504 7.21 12.16 -25.29
N GLY A 505 7.50 10.89 -25.57
CA GLY A 505 8.83 10.32 -25.38
C GLY A 505 9.17 9.28 -26.46
N ARG A 506 10.44 8.90 -26.53
CA ARG A 506 10.93 7.82 -27.40
C ARG A 506 11.79 6.84 -26.64
N GLY A 507 11.81 5.57 -27.10
CA GLY A 507 12.59 4.53 -26.47
C GLY A 507 12.25 4.41 -24.99
N VAL A 508 13.26 4.41 -24.13
CA VAL A 508 13.09 4.27 -22.68
C VAL A 508 12.32 5.44 -22.03
N ASN A 509 12.21 6.59 -22.70
CA ASN A 509 11.42 7.73 -22.23
C ASN A 509 9.96 7.75 -22.76
N TYR A 510 9.54 6.82 -23.59
CA TYR A 510 8.11 6.65 -23.89
C TYR A 510 7.31 6.27 -22.64
N PRO A 511 7.71 5.28 -21.84
CA PRO A 511 7.07 5.03 -20.55
C PRO A 511 7.11 6.21 -19.58
N THR A 512 8.15 7.07 -19.65
CA THR A 512 8.21 8.32 -18.86
C THR A 512 7.09 9.28 -19.25
N ALA A 513 6.77 9.38 -20.56
CA ALA A 513 5.64 10.19 -21.03
C ALA A 513 4.29 9.65 -20.55
N LEU A 514 4.10 8.32 -20.57
CA LEU A 514 2.90 7.68 -20.01
C LEU A 514 2.76 7.95 -18.50
N GLU A 515 3.86 7.85 -17.77
CA GLU A 515 3.89 8.11 -16.32
C GLU A 515 3.60 9.57 -15.99
N ALA A 516 4.19 10.51 -16.75
CA ALA A 516 3.92 11.95 -16.61
C ALA A 516 2.43 12.26 -16.79
N ALA A 517 1.85 11.75 -17.86
CA ALA A 517 0.42 11.91 -18.14
C ALA A 517 -0.45 11.30 -17.04
N LEU A 518 -0.08 10.14 -16.51
CA LEU A 518 -0.79 9.51 -15.39
C LEU A 518 -0.73 10.39 -14.14
N LYS A 519 0.45 10.88 -13.74
CA LYS A 519 0.61 11.74 -12.55
C LYS A 519 -0.22 13.01 -12.64
N ILE A 520 -0.22 13.66 -13.81
CA ILE A 520 -1.00 14.88 -14.04
C ILE A 520 -2.51 14.58 -13.93
N LYS A 521 -3.01 13.51 -14.58
CA LYS A 521 -4.43 13.10 -14.50
C LYS A 521 -4.89 12.84 -13.07
N GLU A 522 -4.08 12.11 -12.31
CA GLU A 522 -4.47 11.62 -10.97
C GLU A 522 -4.72 12.75 -9.98
N VAL A 523 -3.92 13.83 -9.99
CA VAL A 523 -4.01 14.86 -8.95
C VAL A 523 -4.57 16.19 -9.42
N SER A 524 -4.39 16.55 -10.71
CA SER A 524 -4.88 17.83 -11.25
C SER A 524 -6.21 17.69 -11.98
N TYR A 525 -6.60 16.47 -12.34
CA TYR A 525 -7.78 16.15 -13.15
C TYR A 525 -7.76 16.79 -14.56
N ILE A 526 -6.61 17.28 -15.03
CA ILE A 526 -6.40 17.68 -16.40
C ILE A 526 -6.32 16.41 -17.25
N HIS A 527 -7.01 16.37 -18.39
CA HIS A 527 -6.90 15.26 -19.32
C HIS A 527 -5.51 15.25 -19.96
N ALA A 528 -4.61 14.43 -19.44
CA ALA A 528 -3.27 14.28 -19.95
C ALA A 528 -3.10 12.94 -20.65
N GLU A 529 -2.43 12.92 -21.81
CA GLU A 529 -2.20 11.69 -22.58
C GLU A 529 -0.73 11.56 -22.98
N GLY A 530 -0.19 10.33 -22.87
CA GLY A 530 1.20 10.03 -23.18
C GLY A 530 1.34 9.23 -24.48
N PHE A 531 2.31 9.59 -25.33
CA PHE A 531 2.52 8.93 -26.63
C PHE A 531 3.97 8.57 -26.90
N ALA A 532 4.17 7.53 -27.69
CA ALA A 532 5.41 7.35 -28.40
C ALA A 532 5.54 8.40 -29.50
N GLY A 533 6.64 9.16 -29.55
CA GLY A 533 6.79 10.26 -30.52
C GLY A 533 6.62 9.86 -31.99
N GLY A 534 6.90 8.59 -32.34
CA GLY A 534 6.64 8.08 -33.68
C GLY A 534 5.16 7.99 -34.06
N GLU A 535 4.28 7.80 -33.08
CA GLU A 535 2.83 7.62 -33.26
C GLU A 535 2.08 8.94 -33.53
N LEU A 536 2.72 10.11 -33.35
CA LEU A 536 2.09 11.40 -33.57
C LEU A 536 1.41 11.50 -34.96
N LYS A 537 2.10 11.06 -36.02
CA LYS A 537 1.62 11.13 -37.40
C LYS A 537 0.47 10.17 -37.73
N HIS A 538 0.21 9.22 -36.83
CA HIS A 538 -0.79 8.17 -37.00
C HIS A 538 -2.15 8.50 -36.34
N GLY A 539 -2.40 9.81 -36.10
CA GLY A 539 -3.70 10.29 -35.60
C GLY A 539 -3.59 11.41 -34.59
N VAL A 540 -2.76 11.24 -33.57
CA VAL A 540 -2.68 12.11 -32.38
C VAL A 540 -2.41 13.57 -32.70
N ILE A 541 -1.61 13.84 -33.72
CA ILE A 541 -1.24 15.20 -34.17
C ILE A 541 -2.46 16.04 -34.59
N ALA A 542 -3.59 15.40 -34.90
CA ALA A 542 -4.85 16.09 -35.20
C ALA A 542 -5.44 16.85 -34.01
N LEU A 543 -5.00 16.53 -32.77
CA LEU A 543 -5.45 17.18 -31.54
C LEU A 543 -4.64 18.46 -31.21
N ILE A 544 -3.59 18.75 -31.98
CA ILE A 544 -2.69 19.86 -31.68
C ILE A 544 -3.21 21.13 -32.38
N GLU A 545 -3.47 22.14 -31.58
CA GLU A 545 -3.88 23.47 -31.97
C GLU A 545 -3.04 24.54 -31.28
N GLU A 546 -3.29 25.81 -31.55
CA GLU A 546 -2.53 26.93 -31.00
C GLU A 546 -2.56 26.92 -29.44
N GLY A 547 -1.37 26.90 -28.84
CA GLY A 547 -1.19 26.89 -27.39
C GLY A 547 -1.35 25.52 -26.73
N THR A 548 -1.62 24.41 -27.45
CA THR A 548 -1.74 23.06 -26.86
C THR A 548 -0.45 22.67 -26.11
N PRO A 549 -0.49 22.43 -24.78
CA PRO A 549 0.71 22.08 -24.00
C PRO A 549 1.24 20.68 -24.35
N CYS A 550 2.50 20.63 -24.74
CA CYS A 550 3.19 19.39 -25.12
C CYS A 550 4.48 19.23 -24.31
N LEU A 551 4.52 18.24 -23.41
CA LEU A 551 5.69 17.90 -22.60
C LEU A 551 6.57 16.89 -23.34
N ILE A 552 7.81 17.26 -23.64
CA ILE A 552 8.74 16.49 -24.46
C ILE A 552 9.90 15.98 -23.61
N PHE A 553 10.07 14.65 -23.53
CA PHE A 553 11.17 14.02 -22.79
C PHE A 553 12.33 13.67 -23.72
N VAL A 554 13.45 14.35 -23.55
CA VAL A 554 14.66 14.19 -24.36
C VAL A 554 15.77 13.56 -23.51
N ALA A 555 16.49 12.58 -24.07
CA ALA A 555 17.70 12.03 -23.52
C ALA A 555 18.86 12.18 -24.53
N LYS A 556 20.10 12.26 -24.04
CA LYS A 556 21.33 12.23 -24.85
C LYS A 556 21.62 10.81 -25.30
N ASP A 557 20.79 10.28 -26.21
CA ASP A 557 20.91 8.96 -26.79
C ASP A 557 20.52 8.92 -28.27
N LYS A 558 20.45 7.73 -28.84
CA LYS A 558 20.06 7.52 -30.25
C LYS A 558 18.65 8.05 -30.63
N THR A 559 17.83 8.44 -29.66
CA THR A 559 16.45 8.95 -29.90
C THR A 559 16.39 10.46 -29.93
N GLU A 560 17.46 11.19 -29.55
CA GLU A 560 17.48 12.66 -29.41
C GLU A 560 17.01 13.39 -30.66
N SER A 561 17.63 13.13 -31.81
CA SER A 561 17.28 13.80 -33.06
C SER A 561 15.83 13.54 -33.47
N SER A 562 15.35 12.32 -33.25
CA SER A 562 14.00 11.92 -33.62
C SER A 562 12.95 12.56 -32.69
N ILE A 563 13.19 12.67 -31.38
CA ILE A 563 12.22 13.32 -30.48
C ILE A 563 12.20 14.84 -30.67
N LEU A 564 13.34 15.47 -30.98
CA LEU A 564 13.39 16.89 -31.33
C LEU A 564 12.67 17.17 -32.66
N SER A 565 12.77 16.27 -33.65
CA SER A 565 11.96 16.35 -34.86
C SER A 565 10.45 16.29 -34.57
N ASN A 566 10.02 15.39 -33.64
CA ASN A 566 8.63 15.36 -33.21
C ASN A 566 8.20 16.64 -32.49
N ALA A 567 9.07 17.26 -31.70
CA ALA A 567 8.80 18.56 -31.09
C ALA A 567 8.58 19.66 -32.15
N LYS A 568 9.42 19.69 -33.19
CA LYS A 568 9.25 20.63 -34.34
C LYS A 568 7.93 20.41 -35.08
N GLU A 569 7.49 19.16 -35.23
CA GLU A 569 6.20 18.83 -35.86
C GLU A 569 5.01 19.36 -35.06
N LEU A 570 5.07 19.27 -33.73
CA LEU A 570 4.06 19.81 -32.80
C LEU A 570 4.08 21.35 -32.83
N LYS A 571 5.28 21.94 -32.75
CA LYS A 571 5.47 23.40 -32.80
C LYS A 571 4.91 24.02 -34.09
N SER A 572 5.10 23.37 -35.24
CA SER A 572 4.59 23.83 -36.51
C SER A 572 3.06 23.84 -36.62
N ARG A 573 2.35 23.26 -35.66
CA ARG A 573 0.89 23.22 -35.52
C ARG A 573 0.34 24.06 -34.38
N GLY A 574 1.20 24.93 -33.80
CA GLY A 574 0.82 25.82 -32.72
C GLY A 574 1.03 25.22 -31.32
N GLY A 575 1.57 24.02 -31.20
CA GLY A 575 1.83 23.41 -29.87
C GLY A 575 2.78 24.25 -29.01
N PHE A 576 2.45 24.41 -27.73
CA PHE A 576 3.30 25.01 -26.70
C PHE A 576 4.26 23.95 -26.13
N ILE A 577 5.54 24.06 -26.50
CA ILE A 577 6.52 23.00 -26.30
C ILE A 577 7.29 23.19 -24.98
N ILE A 578 7.12 22.21 -24.07
CA ILE A 578 7.80 22.17 -22.78
C ILE A 578 8.86 21.05 -22.86
N GLY A 579 10.11 21.43 -23.03
CA GLY A 579 11.23 20.48 -23.15
C GLY A 579 11.79 20.08 -21.78
N VAL A 580 11.80 18.78 -21.46
CA VAL A 580 12.56 18.20 -20.35
C VAL A 580 13.80 17.56 -20.94
N SER A 581 14.94 18.21 -20.80
CA SER A 581 16.16 17.82 -21.52
C SER A 581 17.43 18.26 -20.82
N PRO A 582 18.59 17.60 -21.06
CA PRO A 582 19.88 18.05 -20.56
C PRO A 582 20.35 19.39 -21.17
N GLU A 583 19.96 19.68 -22.38
CA GLU A 583 20.36 20.88 -23.12
C GLU A 583 19.12 21.63 -23.64
N ASP A 584 19.23 22.94 -23.73
CA ASP A 584 18.19 23.78 -24.34
C ASP A 584 18.11 23.57 -25.85
N ASN A 585 16.95 23.87 -26.42
CA ASN A 585 16.74 23.78 -27.85
C ASN A 585 15.77 24.87 -28.32
N GLU A 586 16.02 25.44 -29.49
CA GLU A 586 15.20 26.52 -30.10
C GLU A 586 13.71 26.15 -30.27
N VAL A 587 13.37 24.86 -30.26
CA VAL A 587 11.99 24.39 -30.38
C VAL A 587 11.19 24.54 -29.09
N PHE A 588 11.85 24.69 -27.93
CA PHE A 588 11.17 24.77 -26.65
C PHE A 588 10.67 26.17 -26.34
N ASP A 589 9.42 26.30 -25.94
CA ASP A 589 8.87 27.51 -25.33
C ASP A 589 9.28 27.63 -23.85
N VAL A 590 9.37 26.46 -23.19
CA VAL A 590 9.88 26.34 -21.82
C VAL A 590 10.88 25.21 -21.74
N TRP A 591 12.05 25.49 -21.24
CA TRP A 591 13.06 24.47 -20.98
C TRP A 591 13.17 24.16 -19.48
N LEU A 592 12.90 22.91 -19.13
CA LEU A 592 13.10 22.30 -17.81
C LEU A 592 14.39 21.48 -17.86
N LYS A 593 15.47 22.04 -17.33
CA LYS A 593 16.78 21.39 -17.35
C LYS A 593 16.80 20.15 -16.47
N VAL A 594 17.33 19.03 -16.98
CA VAL A 594 17.64 17.82 -16.24
C VAL A 594 19.08 17.39 -16.54
N PRO A 595 19.80 16.75 -15.61
CA PRO A 595 21.14 16.24 -15.91
C PRO A 595 21.08 15.06 -16.90
N ASP A 596 22.12 14.94 -17.75
CA ASP A 596 22.30 13.71 -18.55
C ASP A 596 22.61 12.53 -17.63
N ALA A 597 21.77 11.53 -17.60
CA ALA A 597 21.89 10.32 -16.79
C ALA A 597 22.08 9.04 -17.62
N GLY A 598 22.33 9.14 -18.93
CA GLY A 598 22.50 7.98 -19.80
C GLY A 598 21.30 7.04 -19.74
N SER A 599 21.55 5.73 -19.51
CA SER A 599 20.45 4.74 -19.44
C SER A 599 19.50 4.96 -18.24
N ALA A 600 19.88 5.77 -17.26
CA ALA A 600 19.04 6.17 -16.14
C ALA A 600 18.18 7.43 -16.43
N SER A 601 18.15 7.93 -17.67
CA SER A 601 17.38 9.12 -18.07
C SER A 601 15.90 9.08 -17.65
N PRO A 602 15.16 7.95 -17.65
CA PRO A 602 13.78 7.92 -17.16
C PRO A 602 13.64 8.32 -15.69
N ILE A 603 14.67 8.05 -14.88
CA ILE A 603 14.66 8.38 -13.45
C ILE A 603 14.74 9.89 -13.24
N VAL A 604 15.57 10.60 -13.99
CA VAL A 604 15.73 12.05 -13.84
C VAL A 604 14.66 12.81 -14.61
N ASN A 605 14.27 12.32 -15.78
CA ASN A 605 13.30 12.99 -16.65
C ASN A 605 11.87 13.01 -16.06
N VAL A 606 11.49 12.05 -15.23
CA VAL A 606 10.16 12.02 -14.62
C VAL A 606 9.98 13.07 -13.51
N ILE A 607 11.07 13.54 -12.89
CA ILE A 607 11.00 14.43 -11.72
C ILE A 607 10.30 15.76 -12.02
N PRO A 608 10.62 16.50 -13.11
CA PRO A 608 9.89 17.72 -13.47
C PRO A 608 8.39 17.48 -13.68
N ALA A 609 8.00 16.31 -14.21
CA ALA A 609 6.59 15.97 -14.41
C ALA A 609 5.88 15.66 -13.08
N GLN A 610 6.53 14.98 -12.13
CA GLN A 610 5.99 14.76 -10.78
C GLN A 610 5.78 16.10 -10.05
N LEU A 611 6.75 17.00 -10.14
CA LEU A 611 6.65 18.35 -9.56
C LEU A 611 5.55 19.18 -10.25
N LEU A 612 5.45 19.10 -11.58
CA LEU A 612 4.40 19.79 -12.34
C LEU A 612 3.01 19.31 -11.91
N ALA A 613 2.82 18.00 -11.81
CA ALA A 613 1.57 17.41 -11.35
C ALA A 613 1.20 17.89 -9.93
N TYR A 614 2.18 17.90 -9.01
CA TYR A 614 2.00 18.41 -7.65
C TYR A 614 1.57 19.88 -7.65
N PHE A 615 2.30 20.76 -8.35
CA PHE A 615 1.97 22.18 -8.38
C PHE A 615 0.65 22.46 -9.11
N LEU A 616 0.31 21.72 -10.16
CA LEU A 616 -1.01 21.82 -10.82
C LEU A 616 -2.15 21.51 -9.83
N ALA A 617 -2.00 20.46 -8.99
CA ALA A 617 -2.99 20.18 -7.96
C ALA A 617 -3.13 21.33 -6.96
N VAL A 618 -2.00 21.83 -6.44
CA VAL A 618 -1.99 22.95 -5.47
C VAL A 618 -2.58 24.23 -6.06
N GLU A 619 -2.20 24.61 -7.30
CA GLU A 619 -2.70 25.84 -7.96
C GLU A 619 -4.20 25.72 -8.35
N ARG A 620 -4.73 24.50 -8.44
CA ARG A 620 -6.17 24.22 -8.63
C ARG A 620 -6.94 24.07 -7.30
N GLY A 621 -6.27 24.21 -6.14
CA GLY A 621 -6.88 24.05 -4.81
C GLY A 621 -7.30 22.61 -4.48
N LEU A 622 -6.64 21.62 -5.07
CA LEU A 622 -6.89 20.20 -4.88
C LEU A 622 -5.92 19.59 -3.85
N ASP A 623 -6.34 18.52 -3.19
CA ASP A 623 -5.49 17.74 -2.28
C ASP A 623 -4.58 16.79 -3.10
N PRO A 624 -3.25 17.02 -3.15
CA PRO A 624 -2.35 16.19 -3.92
C PRO A 624 -2.09 14.82 -3.31
N ASP A 625 -2.37 14.63 -2.01
CA ASP A 625 -2.16 13.37 -1.31
C ASP A 625 -3.33 12.41 -1.46
N LYS A 626 -4.56 12.96 -1.58
CA LYS A 626 -5.81 12.21 -1.56
C LYS A 626 -6.71 12.60 -2.74
N PRO A 627 -6.34 12.26 -3.97
CA PRO A 627 -7.16 12.56 -5.14
C PRO A 627 -8.49 11.77 -5.09
N ARG A 628 -9.54 12.38 -5.66
CA ARG A 628 -10.88 11.76 -5.70
C ARG A 628 -10.85 10.41 -6.43
N ASN A 629 -11.70 9.47 -5.99
CA ASN A 629 -11.92 8.16 -6.62
C ASN A 629 -10.68 7.25 -6.71
N LEU A 630 -9.60 7.56 -6.01
CA LEU A 630 -8.39 6.75 -6.01
C LEU A 630 -8.03 6.31 -4.58
N ALA A 631 -7.48 5.10 -4.49
CA ALA A 631 -6.91 4.54 -3.27
C ALA A 631 -5.44 4.18 -3.51
N LYS A 632 -4.61 4.22 -2.44
CA LYS A 632 -3.17 3.91 -2.52
C LYS A 632 -2.88 2.50 -3.04
N SER A 633 -3.76 1.55 -2.77
CA SER A 633 -3.60 0.16 -3.22
C SER A 633 -4.94 -0.40 -3.68
N VAL A 634 -4.95 -1.07 -4.84
CA VAL A 634 -6.12 -1.74 -5.41
C VAL A 634 -6.00 -3.24 -5.15
N THR A 635 -6.79 -3.73 -4.19
CA THR A 635 -6.76 -5.13 -3.73
C THR A 635 -7.87 -5.98 -4.32
N VAL A 636 -8.45 -5.55 -5.43
CA VAL A 636 -9.63 -6.14 -6.08
C VAL A 636 -9.48 -6.17 -7.59
N LYS A 637 -10.22 -7.11 -8.19
CA LYS A 637 -10.43 -7.18 -9.64
C LYS A 637 -11.48 -6.18 -10.10
#